data_d19c85b2547f7eb4c20a148b0f7143f8
#
_entry.id   d19c85b2547f7eb4c20a148b0f7143f8
#
_cell.length_a   1.000
_cell.length_b   1.000
_cell.length_c   1.000
_cell.angle_alpha   90.00
_cell.angle_beta   90.00
_cell.angle_gamma   90.00
#
_symmetry.space_group_name_H-M   'P 1'
#
loop_
_entity.id
_entity.type
_entity.pdbx_description
1 polymer ?
#
loop_
_entity_poly.entity_id
_entity_poly.type
_entity_poly.pdbx_seq_one_letter_code
_entity_poly.pdbx_strand_id
1 'polypeptide(L)'
;SAAQGVVVDEEIEIQSNHVSLGTHPAEGGVLESFSLLASPDNLAGPGGLLEEGFGVFSPYLPNRRMNVQMEVLDEVADRPVLQLTYDCEGPNISGLHVTRRMELAPEESSVKVTWTVENRGKERQWVAPWVRCDVSAGAATDAQDRLELMSLDGKVSKPGRKYYPASRNWAAVTDPTEKRSCYAVFNPDHLHALLTFRGNDQESAFQAHFVPVVLHPGKTWSTVYRLGAVAGLSRVDFATDEMAMQLDVEDGKLRALMASTVQLPQLEIHASVLAKNNRVWKLDPKKFDILPGKLVRASFDWAPPSDGAYEFLAELRQGGKPATLARDTGSPHGGIDTQFVVGKATDTKLEPWTGAPYALEQQPRVLERTMLVDDKMRVWKESPLHKLLQGDVPDPQGTARPEVSISLAKGEAESFQLAFRAKPGEEIFDIGITAGNLDNGNGGSIPASQIQLRSVDYVDSRIPSHYEGVTGKWPDVLRPLKSFPALANQSVPVWVTVTAPADTPAGTYRGTIQIAASGMDPIEIYLTAEVLNFTLLERPALRTDFGLDMEAAFQLHRKVGGVLSKEQLAQRFAETAMAHRITLRGLTQLPPPANDYAGALGKFEKQVGPDLLRRATSFSVPQELAAYPDMVKRASLWMDTKRMADRAFVQVADEPEQPAWTKVLEQLTAWRTMAPNIAPRVSTGGLQPFLPIDQNTWLIHAQVLDTSNGVEVLKRASEGKDVWWFVNHQPPRPYANFLLDFSGVENRILFWQTWALGINGISYWDVQYVEPGMDPFKNLLDITPVNGDGLLLYPSKDGVLDSLRWEIIRDGVEDYDYLTLFAKARKELQAKSPAHALLPRAATAANLERLIPNLVAFPRDPDLLENKRLEIGRLIVEMQAALSK
;
A
#
# COMPACT_ATOMS: atom_id res chain seq x y z
N SER A 1 4.56 -36.39 -33.37
CA SER A 1 3.31 -35.77 -33.83
C SER A 1 3.40 -34.28 -33.65
N ALA A 2 2.75 -33.54 -34.54
CA ALA A 2 2.69 -32.07 -34.42
C ALA A 2 1.86 -31.65 -33.23
N ALA A 3 2.18 -30.51 -32.59
CA ALA A 3 1.27 -29.90 -31.65
C ALA A 3 0.00 -29.45 -32.38
N GLN A 4 -1.16 -29.58 -31.74
CA GLN A 4 -2.45 -29.32 -32.35
C GLN A 4 -3.21 -28.25 -31.58
N GLY A 5 -3.95 -27.42 -32.29
CA GLY A 5 -4.94 -26.51 -31.74
C GLY A 5 -6.33 -26.86 -32.26
N VAL A 6 -7.30 -26.93 -31.34
CA VAL A 6 -8.69 -27.28 -31.65
C VAL A 6 -9.62 -26.32 -30.90
N VAL A 7 -10.68 -25.89 -31.56
CA VAL A 7 -11.76 -25.11 -30.94
C VAL A 7 -12.96 -26.02 -30.78
N VAL A 8 -13.41 -26.21 -29.54
CA VAL A 8 -14.57 -27.01 -29.18
C VAL A 8 -15.46 -26.21 -28.26
N ASP A 9 -16.70 -25.97 -28.63
CA ASP A 9 -17.70 -25.23 -27.81
C ASP A 9 -17.19 -23.90 -27.22
N GLU A 10 -16.52 -23.08 -28.06
CA GLU A 10 -15.86 -21.82 -27.66
C GLU A 10 -14.60 -22.00 -26.78
N GLU A 11 -14.30 -23.18 -26.29
CA GLU A 11 -13.02 -23.49 -25.66
C GLU A 11 -11.93 -23.63 -26.71
N ILE A 12 -10.79 -23.01 -26.43
CA ILE A 12 -9.58 -23.12 -27.26
C ILE A 12 -8.59 -24.01 -26.51
N GLU A 13 -8.26 -25.14 -27.07
CA GLU A 13 -7.27 -26.05 -26.53
C GLU A 13 -6.05 -26.14 -27.47
N ILE A 14 -4.85 -26.06 -26.88
CA ILE A 14 -3.60 -26.38 -27.56
C ILE A 14 -2.86 -27.47 -26.79
N GLN A 15 -2.24 -28.40 -27.53
CA GLN A 15 -1.63 -29.58 -26.97
C GLN A 15 -0.28 -29.90 -27.62
N SER A 16 0.69 -30.30 -26.80
CA SER A 16 1.94 -30.93 -27.22
C SER A 16 1.90 -32.46 -27.03
N ASN A 17 3.03 -33.14 -27.18
CA ASN A 17 3.14 -34.56 -26.82
C ASN A 17 3.14 -34.81 -25.29
N HIS A 18 3.24 -33.76 -24.47
CA HIS A 18 3.44 -33.85 -23.02
C HIS A 18 2.39 -33.12 -22.20
N VAL A 19 1.85 -32.00 -22.69
CA VAL A 19 0.86 -31.19 -21.97
C VAL A 19 -0.28 -30.74 -22.87
N SER A 20 -1.45 -30.52 -22.26
CA SER A 20 -2.56 -29.76 -22.85
C SER A 20 -2.83 -28.51 -22.01
N LEU A 21 -3.33 -27.46 -22.65
CA LEU A 21 -3.83 -26.28 -22.00
C LEU A 21 -5.08 -25.75 -22.69
N GLY A 22 -6.03 -25.29 -21.91
CA GLY A 22 -7.33 -24.82 -22.40
C GLY A 22 -7.74 -23.49 -21.77
N THR A 23 -8.47 -22.70 -22.54
CA THR A 23 -8.92 -21.36 -22.16
C THR A 23 -10.19 -20.97 -22.90
N HIS A 24 -11.00 -20.09 -22.30
CA HIS A 24 -12.18 -19.51 -22.93
C HIS A 24 -12.02 -17.99 -23.12
N PRO A 25 -12.36 -17.46 -24.30
CA PRO A 25 -12.37 -16.00 -24.50
C PRO A 25 -13.28 -15.27 -23.52
N ALA A 26 -14.44 -15.87 -23.17
CA ALA A 26 -15.40 -15.30 -22.22
C ALA A 26 -14.82 -15.10 -20.81
N GLU A 27 -13.83 -15.89 -20.41
CA GLU A 27 -13.11 -15.80 -19.15
C GLU A 27 -11.84 -14.95 -19.25
N GLY A 28 -11.74 -14.11 -20.29
CA GLY A 28 -10.61 -13.22 -20.50
C GLY A 28 -9.32 -13.90 -20.95
N GLY A 29 -9.40 -15.16 -21.39
CA GLY A 29 -8.24 -15.92 -21.83
C GLY A 29 -7.30 -16.36 -20.69
N VAL A 30 -7.79 -16.44 -19.48
CA VAL A 30 -7.11 -17.12 -18.37
C VAL A 30 -7.05 -18.61 -18.69
N LEU A 31 -5.93 -19.27 -18.39
CA LEU A 31 -5.84 -20.70 -18.57
C LEU A 31 -6.63 -21.40 -17.48
N GLU A 32 -7.72 -22.07 -17.85
CA GLU A 32 -8.57 -22.84 -16.94
C GLU A 32 -8.10 -24.28 -16.80
N SER A 33 -7.34 -24.75 -17.78
CA SER A 33 -6.71 -26.06 -17.71
C SER A 33 -5.25 -26.01 -18.16
N PHE A 34 -4.40 -26.74 -17.44
CA PHE A 34 -3.02 -27.03 -17.77
C PHE A 34 -2.68 -28.39 -17.18
N SER A 35 -2.50 -29.39 -18.03
CA SER A 35 -2.38 -30.78 -17.58
C SER A 35 -1.22 -31.50 -18.25
N LEU A 36 -0.50 -32.32 -17.47
CA LEU A 36 0.43 -33.30 -18.04
C LEU A 36 -0.37 -34.45 -18.66
N LEU A 37 -0.11 -34.80 -19.91
CA LEU A 37 -0.84 -35.91 -20.59
C LEU A 37 -0.62 -37.25 -19.91
N ALA A 38 0.48 -37.43 -19.19
CA ALA A 38 0.74 -38.62 -18.39
C ALA A 38 -0.08 -38.67 -17.07
N SER A 39 -0.75 -37.59 -16.71
CA SER A 39 -1.57 -37.46 -15.51
C SER A 39 -2.73 -36.51 -15.82
N PRO A 40 -3.97 -36.93 -15.76
CA PRO A 40 -5.13 -36.18 -16.23
C PRO A 40 -5.53 -35.03 -15.33
N ASP A 41 -4.85 -34.83 -14.19
CA ASP A 41 -5.24 -33.80 -13.25
C ASP A 41 -4.84 -32.39 -13.75
N ASN A 42 -5.76 -31.46 -13.57
CA ASN A 42 -5.58 -30.09 -13.94
C ASN A 42 -4.66 -29.39 -12.90
N LEU A 43 -3.58 -28.76 -13.37
CA LEU A 43 -2.67 -27.96 -12.56
C LEU A 43 -3.15 -26.51 -12.35
N ALA A 44 -4.15 -26.05 -13.09
CA ALA A 44 -4.78 -24.78 -12.86
C ALA A 44 -5.74 -24.87 -11.67
N GLY A 45 -5.54 -23.98 -10.68
CA GLY A 45 -6.46 -23.82 -9.56
C GLY A 45 -7.74 -23.08 -9.95
N PRO A 46 -8.66 -22.86 -9.01
CA PRO A 46 -9.94 -22.18 -9.27
C PRO A 46 -9.80 -20.77 -9.87
N GLY A 47 -8.72 -20.07 -9.54
CA GLY A 47 -8.40 -18.75 -10.11
C GLY A 47 -7.78 -18.80 -11.50
N GLY A 48 -7.37 -19.97 -11.98
CA GLY A 48 -6.70 -20.18 -13.25
C GLY A 48 -5.25 -19.70 -13.29
N LEU A 49 -4.59 -19.90 -14.42
CA LEU A 49 -3.23 -19.47 -14.66
C LEU A 49 -3.23 -18.31 -15.67
N LEU A 50 -2.21 -17.46 -15.59
CA LEU A 50 -2.03 -16.30 -16.48
C LEU A 50 -3.16 -15.27 -16.41
N GLU A 51 -3.64 -15.01 -15.21
CA GLU A 51 -4.46 -13.84 -14.95
C GLU A 51 -3.55 -12.60 -14.96
N GLU A 52 -3.86 -11.62 -15.78
CA GLU A 52 -3.01 -10.46 -16.05
C GLU A 52 -3.64 -9.16 -15.53
N GLY A 53 -2.81 -8.23 -15.06
CA GLY A 53 -3.27 -6.94 -14.61
C GLY A 53 -2.19 -5.87 -14.59
N PHE A 54 -2.62 -4.69 -14.19
CA PHE A 54 -1.77 -3.53 -14.04
C PHE A 54 -1.97 -2.88 -12.67
N GLY A 55 -0.91 -2.30 -12.13
CA GLY A 55 -0.91 -1.63 -10.84
C GLY A 55 -0.24 -2.44 -9.73
N VAL A 56 0.18 -1.74 -8.68
CA VAL A 56 0.77 -2.37 -7.50
C VAL A 56 -0.35 -3.01 -6.68
N PHE A 57 -0.29 -4.31 -6.44
CA PHE A 57 -1.34 -5.03 -5.71
C PHE A 57 -2.76 -4.72 -6.21
N SER A 58 -2.99 -4.87 -7.48
CA SER A 58 -4.22 -4.39 -8.10
C SER A 58 -5.32 -5.44 -8.19
N PRO A 59 -6.58 -5.08 -7.88
CA PRO A 59 -7.75 -5.83 -8.32
C PRO A 59 -8.06 -5.63 -9.81
N TYR A 60 -7.28 -4.85 -10.54
CA TYR A 60 -7.43 -4.71 -11.97
C TYR A 60 -7.02 -5.99 -12.67
N LEU A 61 -7.99 -6.71 -13.18
CA LEU A 61 -7.87 -7.93 -13.96
C LEU A 61 -8.26 -7.63 -15.41
N PRO A 62 -7.42 -6.93 -16.18
CA PRO A 62 -7.80 -6.45 -17.49
C PRO A 62 -8.25 -7.58 -18.40
N ASN A 63 -7.53 -8.70 -18.44
CA ASN A 63 -7.92 -9.81 -19.30
C ASN A 63 -9.28 -10.39 -18.95
N ARG A 64 -9.65 -10.50 -17.66
CA ARG A 64 -10.98 -11.00 -17.25
C ARG A 64 -12.13 -10.05 -17.56
N ARG A 65 -11.86 -8.77 -17.69
CA ARG A 65 -12.87 -7.72 -17.83
C ARG A 65 -12.92 -7.07 -19.20
N MET A 66 -11.93 -7.39 -20.04
CA MET A 66 -11.85 -6.84 -21.38
C MET A 66 -12.50 -7.79 -22.40
N ASN A 67 -12.95 -7.24 -23.48
CA ASN A 67 -13.42 -8.03 -24.61
C ASN A 67 -12.21 -8.61 -25.35
N VAL A 68 -11.85 -9.83 -24.98
CA VAL A 68 -10.67 -10.52 -25.45
C VAL A 68 -10.94 -11.18 -26.79
N GLN A 69 -10.06 -10.93 -27.77
CA GLN A 69 -10.04 -11.66 -29.02
C GLN A 69 -8.93 -12.71 -28.97
N MET A 70 -9.24 -13.93 -29.38
CA MET A 70 -8.30 -15.04 -29.38
C MET A 70 -8.30 -15.75 -30.74
N GLU A 71 -7.11 -16.13 -31.18
CA GLU A 71 -6.90 -16.87 -32.42
C GLU A 71 -5.72 -17.83 -32.29
N VAL A 72 -5.81 -18.95 -32.99
CA VAL A 72 -4.70 -19.89 -33.14
C VAL A 72 -3.99 -19.58 -34.47
N LEU A 73 -2.71 -19.23 -34.38
CA LEU A 73 -1.90 -18.86 -35.50
C LEU A 73 -0.99 -20.02 -35.92
N ASP A 74 -0.94 -20.31 -37.22
CA ASP A 74 -0.07 -21.31 -37.84
C ASP A 74 1.18 -20.65 -38.45
N GLU A 75 1.90 -19.86 -37.66
CA GLU A 75 3.09 -19.14 -38.12
C GLU A 75 4.34 -20.02 -38.20
N VAL A 76 4.43 -21.06 -37.40
CA VAL A 76 5.54 -22.00 -37.35
C VAL A 76 5.01 -23.42 -37.49
N ALA A 77 5.52 -24.17 -38.44
CA ALA A 77 5.12 -25.55 -38.61
C ALA A 77 5.27 -26.35 -37.30
N ASP A 78 4.24 -27.11 -36.97
CA ASP A 78 4.16 -27.95 -35.75
C ASP A 78 4.18 -27.21 -34.39
N ARG A 79 4.06 -25.88 -34.38
CA ARG A 79 4.00 -25.08 -33.15
C ARG A 79 2.78 -24.15 -33.17
N PRO A 80 1.63 -24.55 -32.62
CA PRO A 80 0.50 -23.64 -32.51
C PRO A 80 0.88 -22.45 -31.60
N VAL A 81 0.53 -21.25 -32.07
CA VAL A 81 0.62 -20.03 -31.29
C VAL A 81 -0.78 -19.58 -30.96
N LEU A 82 -1.13 -19.59 -29.70
CA LEU A 82 -2.39 -18.99 -29.24
C LEU A 82 -2.14 -17.50 -28.95
N GLN A 83 -2.77 -16.65 -29.74
CA GLN A 83 -2.68 -15.20 -29.56
C GLN A 83 -3.95 -14.64 -28.97
N LEU A 84 -3.78 -13.81 -27.96
CA LEU A 84 -4.83 -13.07 -27.30
C LEU A 84 -4.56 -11.58 -27.45
N THR A 85 -5.59 -10.80 -27.80
CA THR A 85 -5.49 -9.34 -27.87
C THR A 85 -6.69 -8.68 -27.21
N TYR A 86 -6.46 -7.52 -26.57
CA TYR A 86 -7.51 -6.66 -26.05
C TYR A 86 -7.03 -5.22 -25.91
N ASP A 87 -7.96 -4.28 -25.98
CA ASP A 87 -7.74 -2.89 -25.65
C ASP A 87 -8.20 -2.62 -24.22
N CYS A 88 -7.33 -1.99 -23.44
CA CYS A 88 -7.65 -1.67 -22.05
C CYS A 88 -8.60 -0.49 -21.94
N GLU A 89 -9.62 -0.64 -21.12
CA GLU A 89 -10.57 0.40 -20.77
C GLU A 89 -10.51 0.63 -19.25
N GLY A 90 -10.54 1.88 -18.85
CA GLY A 90 -10.55 2.25 -17.45
C GLY A 90 -9.50 3.26 -17.07
N PRO A 91 -9.53 3.74 -15.82
CA PRO A 91 -8.61 4.75 -15.35
C PRO A 91 -7.14 4.27 -15.44
N ASN A 92 -6.28 5.14 -15.95
CA ASN A 92 -4.82 4.93 -16.06
C ASN A 92 -4.36 3.81 -16.99
N ILE A 93 -5.26 3.10 -17.65
CA ILE A 93 -4.91 2.04 -18.61
C ILE A 93 -5.60 2.22 -19.98
N SER A 94 -6.50 3.21 -20.09
CA SER A 94 -7.17 3.51 -21.35
C SER A 94 -6.16 3.90 -22.43
N GLY A 95 -6.27 3.25 -23.58
CA GLY A 95 -5.33 3.43 -24.70
C GLY A 95 -4.16 2.45 -24.70
N LEU A 96 -4.04 1.57 -23.70
CA LEU A 96 -3.12 0.44 -23.76
C LEU A 96 -3.74 -0.70 -24.59
N HIS A 97 -2.94 -1.25 -25.48
CA HIS A 97 -3.27 -2.46 -26.24
C HIS A 97 -2.37 -3.60 -25.80
N VAL A 98 -2.97 -4.72 -25.48
CA VAL A 98 -2.27 -5.90 -24.99
C VAL A 98 -2.28 -6.99 -26.05
N THR A 99 -1.12 -7.63 -26.24
CA THR A 99 -0.98 -8.85 -27.02
C THR A 99 -0.25 -9.88 -26.15
N ARG A 100 -0.86 -11.04 -25.96
CA ARG A 100 -0.23 -12.19 -25.31
C ARG A 100 -0.16 -13.34 -26.31
N ARG A 101 1.04 -13.85 -26.51
CA ARG A 101 1.31 -15.00 -27.38
C ARG A 101 1.79 -16.17 -26.54
N MET A 102 1.17 -17.30 -26.68
CA MET A 102 1.53 -18.54 -26.02
C MET A 102 1.99 -19.56 -27.09
N GLU A 103 3.25 -19.95 -27.02
CA GLU A 103 3.88 -20.87 -27.96
C GLU A 103 4.12 -22.23 -27.26
N LEU A 104 3.65 -23.30 -27.85
CA LEU A 104 3.81 -24.67 -27.35
C LEU A 104 4.52 -25.53 -28.40
N ALA A 105 5.75 -25.95 -28.08
CA ALA A 105 6.50 -26.84 -28.95
C ALA A 105 6.06 -28.33 -28.76
N PRO A 106 6.12 -29.16 -29.81
CA PRO A 106 5.62 -30.55 -29.75
C PRO A 106 6.25 -31.40 -28.65
N GLU A 107 7.53 -31.24 -28.42
CA GLU A 107 8.32 -32.03 -27.46
C GLU A 107 8.56 -31.32 -26.13
N GLU A 108 7.77 -30.29 -25.81
CA GLU A 108 7.91 -29.52 -24.57
C GLU A 108 6.71 -29.72 -23.61
N SER A 109 6.99 -29.72 -22.31
CA SER A 109 5.96 -29.64 -21.26
C SER A 109 5.94 -28.23 -20.60
N SER A 110 6.35 -27.23 -21.35
CA SER A 110 6.25 -25.81 -20.97
C SER A 110 5.68 -24.98 -22.10
N VAL A 111 4.98 -23.93 -21.75
CA VAL A 111 4.49 -22.90 -22.65
C VAL A 111 5.33 -21.65 -22.52
N LYS A 112 5.80 -21.12 -23.64
CA LYS A 112 6.47 -19.83 -23.69
C LYS A 112 5.43 -18.75 -23.88
N VAL A 113 5.44 -17.77 -23.00
CA VAL A 113 4.51 -16.64 -23.05
C VAL A 113 5.30 -15.37 -23.39
N THR A 114 4.86 -14.67 -24.42
CA THR A 114 5.32 -13.32 -24.76
C THR A 114 4.17 -12.37 -24.50
N TRP A 115 4.38 -11.45 -23.60
CA TRP A 115 3.38 -10.45 -23.21
C TRP A 115 3.86 -9.06 -23.62
N THR A 116 3.08 -8.39 -24.44
CA THR A 116 3.40 -7.08 -25.02
C THR A 116 2.28 -6.11 -24.68
N VAL A 117 2.67 -4.92 -24.24
CA VAL A 117 1.77 -3.80 -23.94
C VAL A 117 2.21 -2.61 -24.78
N GLU A 118 1.32 -2.11 -25.64
CA GLU A 118 1.53 -0.97 -26.49
C GLU A 118 0.66 0.20 -26.05
N ASN A 119 1.23 1.39 -25.93
CA ASN A 119 0.43 2.59 -25.70
C ASN A 119 -0.04 3.18 -27.04
N ARG A 120 -1.28 2.94 -27.41
CA ARG A 120 -1.98 3.50 -28.58
C ARG A 120 -2.71 4.80 -28.27
N GLY A 121 -2.71 5.22 -27.01
CA GLY A 121 -3.29 6.47 -26.56
C GLY A 121 -2.46 7.69 -26.94
N LYS A 122 -2.97 8.86 -26.56
CA LYS A 122 -2.30 10.16 -26.81
C LYS A 122 -1.45 10.65 -25.65
N GLU A 123 -1.65 10.07 -24.48
CA GLU A 123 -0.98 10.42 -23.24
C GLU A 123 0.06 9.37 -22.87
N ARG A 124 1.13 9.78 -22.18
CA ARG A 124 2.04 8.81 -21.57
C ARG A 124 1.30 8.01 -20.49
N GLN A 125 1.53 6.71 -20.47
CA GLN A 125 0.92 5.80 -19.50
C GLN A 125 1.98 5.22 -18.56
N TRP A 126 1.63 5.12 -17.31
CA TRP A 126 2.40 4.40 -16.31
C TRP A 126 1.87 2.96 -16.25
N VAL A 127 2.76 2.02 -16.45
CA VAL A 127 2.39 0.61 -16.53
C VAL A 127 3.17 -0.16 -15.48
N ALA A 128 2.48 -0.78 -14.55
CA ALA A 128 3.01 -1.69 -13.54
C ALA A 128 2.42 -3.09 -13.76
N PRO A 129 2.96 -3.85 -14.72
CA PRO A 129 2.36 -5.12 -15.14
C PRO A 129 2.55 -6.21 -14.09
N TRP A 130 1.56 -7.09 -13.96
CA TRP A 130 1.68 -8.31 -13.17
C TRP A 130 0.94 -9.48 -13.80
N VAL A 131 1.37 -10.69 -13.49
CA VAL A 131 0.70 -11.94 -13.88
C VAL A 131 0.57 -12.84 -12.66
N ARG A 132 -0.63 -13.41 -12.47
CA ARG A 132 -0.97 -14.33 -11.40
C ARG A 132 -1.22 -15.73 -11.93
N CYS A 133 -0.72 -16.71 -11.18
CA CYS A 133 -0.97 -18.11 -11.39
C CYS A 133 -1.51 -18.73 -10.10
N ASP A 134 -2.74 -19.21 -10.14
CA ASP A 134 -3.35 -20.03 -9.10
C ASP A 134 -3.16 -21.50 -9.50
N VAL A 135 -2.44 -22.26 -8.68
CA VAL A 135 -1.97 -23.61 -9.03
C VAL A 135 -2.59 -24.64 -8.10
N SER A 136 -3.11 -25.70 -8.71
CA SER A 136 -3.52 -26.94 -8.04
C SER A 136 -2.60 -28.07 -8.50
N ALA A 137 -1.51 -28.32 -7.79
CA ALA A 137 -0.48 -29.26 -8.23
C ALA A 137 -0.90 -30.74 -8.11
N GLY A 138 -1.90 -31.04 -7.27
CA GLY A 138 -2.49 -32.36 -7.06
C GLY A 138 -3.93 -32.43 -7.53
N ALA A 139 -4.66 -33.43 -7.06
CA ALA A 139 -6.07 -33.58 -7.35
C ALA A 139 -6.95 -32.49 -6.74
N ALA A 140 -6.44 -31.79 -5.71
CA ALA A 140 -7.03 -30.64 -5.07
C ALA A 140 -5.93 -29.82 -4.41
N THR A 141 -6.13 -28.52 -4.25
CA THR A 141 -5.25 -27.68 -3.44
C THR A 141 -5.46 -28.03 -1.97
N ASP A 142 -4.40 -28.35 -1.26
CA ASP A 142 -4.44 -28.69 0.16
C ASP A 142 -3.26 -28.14 0.96
N ALA A 143 -3.25 -28.38 2.28
CA ALA A 143 -2.21 -27.91 3.19
C ALA A 143 -0.83 -28.54 2.94
N GLN A 144 -0.75 -29.65 2.19
CA GLN A 144 0.49 -30.32 1.84
C GLN A 144 1.21 -29.64 0.69
N ASP A 145 0.50 -28.94 -0.17
CA ASP A 145 1.06 -28.23 -1.30
C ASP A 145 2.16 -27.26 -0.85
N ARG A 146 3.22 -27.20 -1.62
CA ARG A 146 4.38 -26.35 -1.35
C ARG A 146 4.45 -25.26 -2.40
N LEU A 147 4.29 -24.02 -1.99
CA LEU A 147 4.62 -22.86 -2.80
C LEU A 147 6.04 -22.41 -2.44
N GLU A 148 6.94 -22.40 -3.39
CA GLU A 148 8.37 -22.16 -3.18
C GLU A 148 8.88 -21.07 -4.12
N LEU A 149 9.71 -20.20 -3.57
CA LEU A 149 10.40 -19.12 -4.28
C LEU A 149 11.68 -18.71 -3.54
N MET A 150 12.49 -17.88 -4.18
CA MET A 150 13.68 -17.29 -3.56
C MET A 150 13.46 -15.80 -3.33
N SER A 151 13.54 -15.36 -2.09
CA SER A 151 13.49 -13.95 -1.70
C SER A 151 14.90 -13.43 -1.36
N LEU A 152 15.01 -12.12 -1.16
CA LEU A 152 16.25 -11.52 -0.66
C LEU A 152 16.67 -12.07 0.73
N ASP A 153 15.72 -12.59 1.50
CA ASP A 153 15.97 -13.15 2.82
C ASP A 153 16.21 -14.67 2.80
N GLY A 154 16.26 -15.28 1.62
CA GLY A 154 16.52 -16.71 1.41
C GLY A 154 15.34 -17.47 0.78
N LYS A 155 15.43 -18.80 0.79
CA LYS A 155 14.37 -19.66 0.27
C LYS A 155 13.11 -19.57 1.13
N VAL A 156 11.99 -19.37 0.48
CA VAL A 156 10.65 -19.35 1.08
C VAL A 156 9.91 -20.61 0.67
N SER A 157 9.40 -21.34 1.65
CA SER A 157 8.55 -22.54 1.45
C SER A 157 7.29 -22.36 2.26
N LYS A 158 6.13 -22.66 1.67
CA LYS A 158 4.81 -22.50 2.31
C LYS A 158 4.56 -21.08 2.84
N PRO A 159 4.78 -20.03 2.05
CA PRO A 159 4.55 -18.66 2.49
C PRO A 159 3.08 -18.42 2.81
N GLY A 160 2.82 -17.45 3.68
CA GLY A 160 1.51 -16.85 3.82
C GLY A 160 1.21 -15.84 2.70
N ARG A 161 0.17 -15.04 2.84
CA ARG A 161 -0.08 -13.90 1.96
C ARG A 161 0.97 -12.82 2.24
N LYS A 162 1.94 -12.69 1.37
CA LYS A 162 3.06 -11.78 1.56
C LYS A 162 3.71 -11.39 0.23
N TYR A 163 4.29 -10.19 0.22
CA TYR A 163 5.05 -9.62 -0.89
C TYR A 163 6.55 -9.87 -0.66
N TYR A 164 7.20 -10.56 -1.59
CA TYR A 164 8.62 -10.91 -1.52
C TYR A 164 9.40 -10.21 -2.62
N PRO A 165 10.41 -9.39 -2.28
CA PRO A 165 11.42 -8.99 -3.26
C PRO A 165 12.08 -10.24 -3.84
N ALA A 166 12.03 -10.40 -5.14
CA ALA A 166 12.57 -11.59 -5.79
C ALA A 166 14.11 -11.56 -5.77
N SER A 167 14.75 -12.65 -5.34
CA SER A 167 16.19 -12.84 -5.48
C SER A 167 16.56 -13.80 -6.60
N ARG A 168 15.59 -14.55 -7.08
CA ARG A 168 15.64 -15.40 -8.27
C ARG A 168 14.34 -15.22 -9.04
N ASN A 169 14.36 -15.56 -10.31
CA ASN A 169 13.30 -15.27 -11.27
C ASN A 169 12.27 -16.39 -11.43
N TRP A 170 12.07 -17.22 -10.42
CA TRP A 170 11.13 -18.33 -10.49
C TRP A 170 10.23 -18.44 -9.26
N ALA A 171 9.08 -19.08 -9.47
CA ALA A 171 8.17 -19.55 -8.42
C ALA A 171 7.58 -20.88 -8.82
N ALA A 172 7.31 -21.76 -7.85
CA ALA A 172 6.79 -23.08 -8.08
C ALA A 172 5.75 -23.50 -7.04
N VAL A 173 4.77 -24.29 -7.46
CA VAL A 173 3.85 -25.01 -6.56
C VAL A 173 3.98 -26.49 -6.83
N THR A 174 4.18 -27.27 -5.77
CA THR A 174 4.38 -28.73 -5.83
C THR A 174 3.45 -29.41 -4.86
N ASP A 175 2.77 -30.46 -5.32
CA ASP A 175 2.17 -31.47 -4.44
C ASP A 175 3.24 -32.53 -4.13
N PRO A 176 3.71 -32.64 -2.88
CA PRO A 176 4.78 -33.58 -2.51
C PRO A 176 4.30 -35.04 -2.52
N THR A 177 3.00 -35.29 -2.43
CA THR A 177 2.41 -36.63 -2.41
C THR A 177 2.31 -37.17 -3.83
N GLU A 178 1.68 -36.42 -4.72
CA GLU A 178 1.51 -36.75 -6.13
C GLU A 178 2.77 -36.50 -6.96
N LYS A 179 3.73 -35.75 -6.37
CA LYS A 179 5.00 -35.36 -6.99
C LYS A 179 4.80 -34.68 -8.35
N ARG A 180 3.92 -33.70 -8.37
CA ARG A 180 3.65 -32.86 -9.53
C ARG A 180 3.97 -31.41 -9.19
N SER A 181 4.53 -30.70 -10.14
CA SER A 181 4.89 -29.30 -9.96
C SER A 181 4.47 -28.50 -11.18
N CYS A 182 3.89 -27.32 -10.91
CA CYS A 182 3.75 -26.24 -11.87
C CYS A 182 4.66 -25.10 -11.43
N TYR A 183 5.49 -24.61 -12.34
CA TYR A 183 6.41 -23.53 -12.04
C TYR A 183 6.44 -22.49 -13.15
N ALA A 184 6.76 -21.26 -12.79
CA ALA A 184 6.99 -20.19 -13.74
C ALA A 184 8.40 -19.63 -13.60
N VAL A 185 8.99 -19.26 -14.72
CA VAL A 185 10.29 -18.59 -14.78
C VAL A 185 10.15 -17.31 -15.58
N PHE A 186 10.51 -16.21 -14.98
CA PHE A 186 10.30 -14.86 -15.50
C PHE A 186 11.59 -14.26 -16.04
N ASN A 187 11.47 -13.26 -16.90
CA ASN A 187 12.63 -12.51 -17.34
C ASN A 187 13.29 -11.81 -16.15
N PRO A 188 14.54 -12.12 -15.81
CA PRO A 188 15.21 -11.56 -14.63
C PRO A 188 15.41 -10.05 -14.70
N ASP A 189 15.49 -9.47 -15.91
CA ASP A 189 15.62 -8.02 -16.11
C ASP A 189 14.31 -7.27 -15.88
N HIS A 190 13.18 -7.98 -15.83
CA HIS A 190 11.86 -7.40 -15.68
C HIS A 190 11.18 -7.74 -14.37
N LEU A 191 11.50 -8.85 -13.73
CA LEU A 191 10.86 -9.26 -12.49
C LEU A 191 11.25 -8.34 -11.33
N HIS A 192 10.26 -7.83 -10.65
CA HIS A 192 10.42 -6.93 -9.52
C HIS A 192 10.22 -7.69 -8.19
N ALA A 193 9.08 -8.34 -8.04
CA ALA A 193 8.72 -9.03 -6.81
C ALA A 193 7.70 -10.14 -7.06
N LEU A 194 7.54 -10.99 -6.07
CA LEU A 194 6.54 -12.07 -6.05
C LEU A 194 5.59 -11.85 -4.87
N LEU A 195 4.32 -11.72 -5.15
CA LEU A 195 3.25 -11.72 -4.15
C LEU A 195 2.69 -13.13 -4.05
N THR A 196 2.56 -13.66 -2.86
CA THR A 196 2.00 -14.99 -2.62
C THR A 196 0.62 -14.89 -2.01
N PHE A 197 -0.24 -15.80 -2.41
CA PHE A 197 -1.56 -15.99 -1.85
C PHE A 197 -1.67 -17.42 -1.37
N ARG A 198 -1.63 -17.62 -0.09
CA ARG A 198 -1.94 -18.88 0.54
C ARG A 198 -2.90 -18.60 1.68
N GLY A 199 -4.18 -18.79 1.42
CA GLY A 199 -5.24 -18.70 2.39
C GLY A 199 -5.88 -20.06 2.58
N ASN A 200 -6.28 -20.39 3.77
CA ASN A 200 -7.24 -21.45 4.16
C ASN A 200 -7.32 -22.66 3.23
N ASP A 201 -6.21 -23.41 3.02
CA ASP A 201 -6.14 -24.72 2.34
C ASP A 201 -6.75 -24.82 0.91
N GLN A 202 -7.19 -23.72 0.31
CA GLN A 202 -7.87 -23.71 -0.98
C GLN A 202 -7.17 -22.91 -2.07
N GLU A 203 -6.07 -22.23 -1.75
CA GLU A 203 -5.37 -21.38 -2.70
C GLU A 203 -3.85 -21.52 -2.55
N SER A 204 -3.17 -21.79 -3.65
CA SER A 204 -1.72 -21.75 -3.77
C SER A 204 -1.35 -20.92 -5.00
N ALA A 205 -1.41 -19.60 -4.86
CA ALA A 205 -1.16 -18.70 -5.96
C ALA A 205 0.08 -17.84 -5.72
N PHE A 206 0.80 -17.54 -6.80
CA PHE A 206 1.83 -16.52 -6.84
C PHE A 206 1.52 -15.50 -7.94
N GLN A 207 1.90 -14.27 -7.71
CA GLN A 207 1.74 -13.16 -8.64
C GLN A 207 3.08 -12.51 -8.87
N ALA A 208 3.55 -12.54 -10.11
CA ALA A 208 4.78 -11.88 -10.50
C ALA A 208 4.50 -10.42 -10.84
N HIS A 209 5.19 -9.51 -10.18
CA HIS A 209 5.16 -8.09 -10.46
C HIS A 209 6.40 -7.71 -11.26
N PHE A 210 6.19 -7.08 -12.40
CA PHE A 210 7.27 -6.60 -13.25
C PHE A 210 7.63 -5.16 -12.90
N VAL A 211 8.86 -4.78 -13.21
CA VAL A 211 9.33 -3.41 -13.02
C VAL A 211 8.41 -2.44 -13.74
N PRO A 212 7.89 -1.44 -13.03
CA PRO A 212 7.04 -0.43 -13.65
C PRO A 212 7.77 0.36 -14.72
N VAL A 213 7.07 0.68 -15.80
CA VAL A 213 7.60 1.43 -16.93
C VAL A 213 6.70 2.58 -17.33
N VAL A 214 7.28 3.63 -17.90
CA VAL A 214 6.55 4.70 -18.58
C VAL A 214 6.49 4.42 -20.06
N LEU A 215 5.29 4.29 -20.59
CA LEU A 215 5.06 4.13 -22.01
C LEU A 215 4.56 5.45 -22.64
N HIS A 216 5.40 6.07 -23.43
CA HIS A 216 4.98 7.20 -24.27
C HIS A 216 4.07 6.71 -25.40
N PRO A 217 3.26 7.59 -26.01
CA PRO A 217 2.45 7.26 -27.17
C PRO A 217 3.24 6.53 -28.26
N GLY A 218 2.71 5.42 -28.76
CA GLY A 218 3.33 4.58 -29.77
C GLY A 218 4.52 3.72 -29.28
N LYS A 219 4.80 3.69 -27.98
CA LYS A 219 5.86 2.83 -27.42
C LYS A 219 5.27 1.54 -26.86
N THR A 220 6.11 0.51 -26.87
CA THR A 220 5.78 -0.82 -26.38
C THR A 220 6.73 -1.24 -25.27
N TRP A 221 6.19 -2.05 -24.35
CA TRP A 221 6.95 -2.87 -23.41
C TRP A 221 6.62 -4.33 -23.66
N SER A 222 7.60 -5.21 -23.53
CA SER A 222 7.39 -6.65 -23.74
C SER A 222 8.25 -7.45 -22.78
N THR A 223 7.70 -8.54 -22.28
CA THR A 223 8.42 -9.51 -21.46
C THR A 223 8.12 -10.93 -21.93
N VAL A 224 9.07 -11.83 -21.67
CA VAL A 224 8.94 -13.26 -21.96
C VAL A 224 9.10 -14.04 -20.67
N TYR A 225 8.22 -15.00 -20.45
CA TYR A 225 8.30 -15.95 -19.32
C TYR A 225 7.81 -17.33 -19.78
N ARG A 226 8.13 -18.34 -18.98
CA ARG A 226 7.68 -19.71 -19.22
C ARG A 226 6.88 -20.26 -18.06
N LEU A 227 5.86 -21.01 -18.38
CA LEU A 227 5.07 -21.82 -17.44
C LEU A 227 5.33 -23.28 -17.76
N GLY A 228 5.87 -24.03 -16.80
CA GLY A 228 6.27 -25.42 -16.97
C GLY A 228 5.52 -26.37 -16.03
N ALA A 229 5.29 -27.58 -16.51
CA ALA A 229 4.73 -28.68 -15.73
C ALA A 229 5.68 -29.88 -15.74
N VAL A 230 6.00 -30.39 -14.55
CA VAL A 230 6.90 -31.53 -14.35
C VAL A 230 6.37 -32.49 -13.30
N ALA A 231 6.87 -33.72 -13.34
CA ALA A 231 6.56 -34.76 -12.35
C ALA A 231 7.83 -35.38 -11.75
N GLY A 232 7.72 -35.92 -10.55
CA GLY A 232 8.77 -36.68 -9.86
C GLY A 232 9.45 -35.91 -8.74
N LEU A 233 9.23 -34.62 -8.59
CA LEU A 233 9.77 -33.79 -7.51
C LEU A 233 8.77 -33.67 -6.35
N SER A 234 9.27 -33.70 -5.13
CA SER A 234 8.47 -33.43 -3.93
C SER A 234 8.59 -31.97 -3.45
N ARG A 235 9.48 -31.20 -4.05
CA ARG A 235 9.69 -29.76 -3.89
C ARG A 235 10.55 -29.22 -5.02
N VAL A 236 10.55 -27.93 -5.19
CA VAL A 236 11.45 -27.24 -6.12
C VAL A 236 12.43 -26.40 -5.33
N ASP A 237 13.72 -26.67 -5.52
CA ASP A 237 14.82 -25.93 -4.91
C ASP A 237 15.42 -24.90 -5.87
N PHE A 238 15.28 -25.13 -7.17
CA PHE A 238 15.67 -24.22 -8.24
C PHE A 238 14.91 -24.54 -9.53
N ALA A 239 14.62 -23.50 -10.32
CA ALA A 239 14.01 -23.65 -11.63
C ALA A 239 14.66 -22.75 -12.67
N THR A 240 14.71 -23.26 -13.90
CA THR A 240 15.13 -22.56 -15.12
C THR A 240 14.03 -22.67 -16.17
N ASP A 241 14.18 -21.99 -17.28
CA ASP A 241 13.25 -22.06 -18.42
C ASP A 241 12.98 -23.51 -18.87
N GLU A 242 13.91 -24.42 -18.65
CA GLU A 242 13.86 -25.77 -19.21
C GLU A 242 13.75 -26.87 -18.14
N MET A 243 13.98 -26.59 -16.86
CA MET A 243 13.92 -27.62 -15.84
C MET A 243 13.63 -27.08 -14.44
N ALA A 244 13.07 -27.96 -13.61
CA ALA A 244 13.02 -27.78 -12.16
C ALA A 244 13.91 -28.82 -11.47
N MET A 245 14.48 -28.46 -10.31
CA MET A 245 15.45 -29.27 -9.60
C MET A 245 15.13 -29.32 -8.10
N GLN A 246 15.40 -30.50 -7.53
CA GLN A 246 15.39 -30.75 -6.09
C GLN A 246 16.77 -31.26 -5.65
N LEU A 247 17.27 -30.80 -4.49
CA LEU A 247 18.54 -31.25 -3.92
C LEU A 247 18.31 -32.03 -2.63
N ASP A 248 18.82 -33.26 -2.56
CA ASP A 248 18.78 -34.10 -1.36
C ASP A 248 20.18 -34.48 -0.92
N VAL A 249 20.40 -34.52 0.38
CA VAL A 249 21.63 -35.06 1.00
C VAL A 249 21.29 -36.34 1.76
N GLU A 250 21.71 -37.47 1.22
CA GLU A 250 21.43 -38.79 1.75
C GLU A 250 22.67 -39.69 1.65
N ASP A 251 22.97 -40.48 2.68
CA ASP A 251 24.04 -41.47 2.69
C ASP A 251 25.43 -40.93 2.27
N GLY A 252 25.75 -39.71 2.68
CA GLY A 252 27.02 -39.06 2.33
C GLY A 252 27.13 -38.66 0.84
N LYS A 253 26.01 -38.53 0.17
CA LYS A 253 25.91 -38.06 -1.24
C LYS A 253 24.96 -36.88 -1.37
N LEU A 254 25.34 -35.95 -2.24
CA LEU A 254 24.45 -34.90 -2.73
C LEU A 254 23.80 -35.39 -3.99
N ARG A 255 22.46 -35.44 -3.99
CA ARG A 255 21.64 -35.84 -5.13
C ARG A 255 20.86 -34.68 -5.69
N ALA A 256 21.05 -34.41 -6.96
CA ALA A 256 20.24 -33.47 -7.72
C ALA A 256 19.22 -34.24 -8.55
N LEU A 257 17.92 -34.10 -8.23
CA LEU A 257 16.83 -34.62 -9.02
C LEU A 257 16.41 -33.53 -9.99
N MET A 258 16.36 -33.86 -11.28
CA MET A 258 16.08 -32.92 -12.35
C MET A 258 14.90 -33.38 -13.17
N ALA A 259 13.90 -32.55 -13.33
CA ALA A 259 12.73 -32.76 -14.17
C ALA A 259 12.69 -31.66 -15.24
N SER A 260 12.88 -32.04 -16.48
CA SER A 260 12.95 -31.11 -17.62
C SER A 260 11.60 -30.95 -18.30
N THR A 261 11.37 -29.76 -18.83
CA THR A 261 10.27 -29.44 -19.73
C THR A 261 10.65 -29.50 -21.20
N VAL A 262 11.94 -29.66 -21.50
CA VAL A 262 12.48 -29.75 -22.85
C VAL A 262 13.45 -30.93 -23.01
N GLN A 263 13.77 -31.27 -24.23
CA GLN A 263 14.80 -32.28 -24.52
C GLN A 263 16.20 -31.65 -24.47
N LEU A 264 17.06 -32.19 -23.60
CA LEU A 264 18.45 -31.73 -23.41
C LEU A 264 19.40 -32.92 -23.56
N PRO A 265 19.79 -33.28 -24.79
CA PRO A 265 20.74 -34.39 -25.02
C PRO A 265 22.14 -33.95 -24.56
N GLN A 266 22.86 -34.92 -23.98
CA GLN A 266 24.28 -34.76 -23.59
C GLN A 266 24.54 -33.54 -22.71
N LEU A 267 23.63 -33.24 -21.76
CA LEU A 267 23.78 -32.16 -20.78
C LEU A 267 24.87 -32.54 -19.77
N GLU A 268 25.86 -31.72 -19.62
CA GLU A 268 26.91 -31.84 -18.62
C GLU A 268 26.68 -30.87 -17.46
N ILE A 269 26.80 -31.36 -16.23
CA ILE A 269 26.65 -30.59 -15.01
C ILE A 269 28.01 -30.50 -14.33
N HIS A 270 28.54 -29.29 -14.25
CA HIS A 270 29.76 -28.96 -13.51
C HIS A 270 29.39 -28.26 -12.21
N ALA A 271 29.36 -29.02 -11.12
CA ALA A 271 28.84 -28.54 -9.85
C ALA A 271 29.91 -28.30 -8.79
N SER A 272 29.61 -27.44 -7.85
CA SER A 272 30.39 -27.16 -6.67
C SER A 272 29.45 -26.94 -5.48
N VAL A 273 29.95 -27.20 -4.28
CA VAL A 273 29.29 -26.83 -3.02
C VAL A 273 30.16 -25.79 -2.32
N LEU A 274 29.52 -24.74 -1.84
CA LEU A 274 30.15 -23.64 -1.12
C LEU A 274 29.61 -23.58 0.31
N ALA A 275 30.49 -23.47 1.29
CA ALA A 275 30.14 -23.21 2.68
C ALA A 275 30.31 -21.72 3.02
N LYS A 276 29.65 -21.23 4.07
CA LYS A 276 29.72 -19.83 4.55
C LYS A 276 31.13 -19.31 4.82
N ASN A 277 32.07 -20.18 5.15
CA ASN A 277 33.49 -19.84 5.35
C ASN A 277 34.29 -19.78 4.05
N ASN A 278 33.61 -19.71 2.90
CA ASN A 278 34.17 -19.71 1.54
C ASN A 278 34.92 -21.00 1.17
N ARG A 279 34.75 -22.09 1.90
CA ARG A 279 35.27 -23.39 1.50
C ARG A 279 34.46 -23.94 0.33
N VAL A 280 35.14 -24.33 -0.72
CA VAL A 280 34.55 -24.83 -1.96
C VAL A 280 34.95 -26.29 -2.17
N TRP A 281 33.97 -27.14 -2.46
CA TRP A 281 34.15 -28.50 -2.95
C TRP A 281 33.74 -28.57 -4.41
N LYS A 282 34.67 -28.86 -5.31
CA LYS A 282 34.35 -29.15 -6.70
C LYS A 282 33.90 -30.61 -6.79
N LEU A 283 32.80 -30.83 -7.46
CA LEU A 283 32.22 -32.16 -7.67
C LEU A 283 32.61 -32.69 -9.04
N ASP A 284 32.68 -34.01 -9.18
CA ASP A 284 32.96 -34.63 -10.47
C ASP A 284 31.84 -34.36 -11.47
N PRO A 285 32.15 -33.86 -12.70
CA PRO A 285 31.13 -33.59 -13.70
C PRO A 285 30.28 -34.81 -14.04
N LYS A 286 28.98 -34.60 -14.27
CA LYS A 286 28.04 -35.65 -14.69
C LYS A 286 27.40 -35.30 -16.02
N LYS A 287 27.09 -36.33 -16.81
CA LYS A 287 26.52 -36.19 -18.14
C LYS A 287 25.25 -37.02 -18.27
N PHE A 288 24.20 -36.42 -18.80
CA PHE A 288 22.88 -37.04 -18.93
C PHE A 288 22.19 -36.66 -20.23
N ASP A 289 21.32 -37.56 -20.70
CA ASP A 289 20.26 -37.22 -21.66
C ASP A 289 18.99 -36.95 -20.87
N ILE A 290 18.48 -35.73 -20.95
CA ILE A 290 17.31 -35.27 -20.21
C ILE A 290 16.16 -35.11 -21.19
N LEU A 291 15.00 -35.69 -20.85
CA LEU A 291 13.78 -35.69 -21.64
C LEU A 291 12.58 -35.29 -20.81
N PRO A 292 11.59 -34.59 -21.37
CA PRO A 292 10.34 -34.34 -20.68
C PRO A 292 9.67 -35.63 -20.20
N GLY A 293 9.09 -35.57 -18.99
CA GLY A 293 8.44 -36.71 -18.37
C GLY A 293 9.37 -37.78 -17.78
N LYS A 294 10.69 -37.55 -17.82
CA LYS A 294 11.69 -38.44 -17.17
C LYS A 294 12.50 -37.70 -16.10
N LEU A 295 12.42 -38.23 -14.88
CA LEU A 295 13.24 -37.73 -13.78
C LEU A 295 14.68 -38.26 -13.89
N VAL A 296 15.65 -37.37 -13.88
CA VAL A 296 17.08 -37.69 -13.87
C VAL A 296 17.65 -37.43 -12.48
N ARG A 297 18.52 -38.34 -12.01
CA ARG A 297 19.21 -38.26 -10.72
C ARG A 297 20.71 -38.16 -10.94
N ALA A 298 21.29 -37.02 -10.63
CA ALA A 298 22.74 -36.82 -10.55
C ALA A 298 23.20 -37.01 -9.11
N SER A 299 24.04 -38.03 -8.86
CA SER A 299 24.63 -38.28 -7.53
C SER A 299 26.09 -37.84 -7.51
N PHE A 300 26.42 -37.01 -6.53
CA PHE A 300 27.77 -36.52 -6.30
C PHE A 300 28.29 -37.05 -4.97
N ASP A 301 29.53 -37.53 -4.93
CA ASP A 301 30.19 -37.93 -3.71
C ASP A 301 30.60 -36.69 -2.94
N TRP A 302 29.74 -36.32 -2.00
CA TRP A 302 29.96 -35.22 -1.07
C TRP A 302 29.19 -35.45 0.23
N ALA A 303 29.91 -35.42 1.30
CA ALA A 303 29.37 -35.54 2.66
C ALA A 303 29.49 -34.19 3.36
N PRO A 304 28.43 -33.68 4.00
CA PRO A 304 28.50 -32.45 4.75
C PRO A 304 29.47 -32.60 5.93
N PRO A 305 30.42 -31.67 6.11
CA PRO A 305 31.36 -31.73 7.25
C PRO A 305 30.67 -31.41 8.57
N SER A 306 29.56 -30.71 8.56
CA SER A 306 28.75 -30.35 9.72
C SER A 306 27.33 -29.94 9.29
N ASP A 307 26.45 -29.85 10.27
CA ASP A 307 25.16 -29.20 10.07
C ASP A 307 25.37 -27.72 9.65
N GLY A 308 24.56 -27.23 8.74
CA GLY A 308 24.65 -25.85 8.26
C GLY A 308 23.93 -25.59 6.95
N ALA A 309 24.03 -24.35 6.50
CA ALA A 309 23.57 -23.95 5.18
C ALA A 309 24.75 -23.97 4.19
N TYR A 310 24.49 -24.51 3.02
CA TYR A 310 25.43 -24.64 1.92
C TYR A 310 24.79 -24.13 0.64
N GLU A 311 25.62 -23.68 -0.30
CA GLU A 311 25.18 -23.29 -1.62
C GLU A 311 25.61 -24.35 -2.65
N PHE A 312 24.69 -24.73 -3.54
CA PHE A 312 24.95 -25.55 -4.68
C PHE A 312 25.06 -24.65 -5.91
N LEU A 313 26.22 -24.65 -6.52
CA LEU A 313 26.51 -23.91 -7.72
C LEU A 313 26.73 -24.89 -8.85
N ALA A 314 26.04 -24.73 -9.97
CA ALA A 314 26.25 -25.57 -11.13
C ALA A 314 26.24 -24.78 -12.45
N GLU A 315 27.28 -25.00 -13.24
CA GLU A 315 27.32 -24.62 -14.64
C GLU A 315 26.83 -25.79 -15.48
N LEU A 316 25.84 -25.49 -16.34
CA LEU A 316 25.31 -26.46 -17.30
C LEU A 316 25.97 -26.26 -18.66
N ARG A 317 26.48 -27.32 -19.26
CA ARG A 317 27.13 -27.31 -20.57
C ARG A 317 26.45 -28.29 -21.52
N GLN A 318 26.39 -27.92 -22.78
CA GLN A 318 25.92 -28.77 -23.86
C GLN A 318 26.89 -28.66 -25.03
N GLY A 319 27.45 -29.81 -25.46
CA GLY A 319 28.46 -29.80 -26.54
C GLY A 319 29.71 -28.99 -26.20
N GLY A 320 30.12 -28.96 -24.92
CA GLY A 320 31.29 -28.21 -24.44
C GLY A 320 31.12 -26.70 -24.28
N LYS A 321 29.93 -26.17 -24.61
CA LYS A 321 29.58 -24.75 -24.45
C LYS A 321 28.60 -24.58 -23.28
N PRO A 322 28.60 -23.42 -22.59
CA PRO A 322 27.57 -23.10 -21.63
C PRO A 322 26.20 -23.29 -22.28
N ALA A 323 25.33 -24.08 -21.65
CA ALA A 323 23.94 -24.23 -22.10
C ALA A 323 23.24 -22.87 -22.00
N THR A 324 22.32 -22.61 -22.91
CA THR A 324 21.52 -21.35 -22.94
C THR A 324 20.79 -21.10 -21.62
N LEU A 325 20.47 -22.14 -20.88
CA LEU A 325 19.92 -22.16 -19.55
C LEU A 325 20.63 -21.30 -18.52
N ALA A 326 21.96 -21.17 -18.66
CA ALA A 326 22.78 -20.54 -17.63
C ALA A 326 22.79 -19.01 -17.69
N ARG A 327 22.26 -18.42 -18.75
CA ARG A 327 22.37 -16.97 -18.99
C ARG A 327 21.29 -16.14 -18.32
N ASP A 328 20.10 -16.75 -18.12
CA ASP A 328 18.90 -16.01 -17.73
C ASP A 328 18.33 -16.46 -16.35
N THR A 329 19.18 -17.07 -15.52
CA THR A 329 18.74 -17.57 -14.20
C THR A 329 18.66 -16.50 -13.11
N GLY A 330 19.13 -15.28 -13.37
CA GLY A 330 19.24 -14.25 -12.35
C GLY A 330 20.26 -14.55 -11.26
N SER A 331 21.07 -15.61 -11.40
CA SER A 331 22.13 -15.95 -10.45
C SER A 331 23.33 -15.03 -10.58
N PRO A 332 23.89 -14.51 -9.48
CA PRO A 332 25.12 -13.71 -9.52
C PRO A 332 26.35 -14.53 -9.98
N HIS A 333 26.26 -15.85 -9.92
CA HIS A 333 27.35 -16.76 -10.32
C HIS A 333 27.17 -17.34 -11.72
N GLY A 334 26.07 -17.08 -12.39
CA GLY A 334 25.68 -17.73 -13.64
C GLY A 334 25.28 -19.19 -13.43
N GLY A 335 24.27 -19.68 -14.13
CA GLY A 335 23.80 -21.07 -13.98
C GLY A 335 22.92 -21.29 -12.76
N ILE A 336 22.98 -22.51 -12.19
CA ILE A 336 22.20 -22.89 -11.01
C ILE A 336 22.92 -22.40 -9.76
N ASP A 337 22.19 -21.73 -8.91
CA ASP A 337 22.66 -21.17 -7.66
C ASP A 337 21.51 -21.25 -6.64
N THR A 338 21.63 -22.23 -5.75
CA THR A 338 20.59 -22.45 -4.73
C THR A 338 21.16 -22.89 -3.40
N GLN A 339 20.54 -22.46 -2.33
CA GLN A 339 20.88 -22.84 -0.97
C GLN A 339 20.16 -24.12 -0.57
N PHE A 340 20.86 -24.97 0.17
CA PHE A 340 20.28 -26.11 0.87
C PHE A 340 20.77 -26.20 2.30
N VAL A 341 19.99 -26.86 3.15
CA VAL A 341 20.26 -26.97 4.57
C VAL A 341 20.49 -28.43 4.96
N VAL A 342 21.52 -28.67 5.77
CA VAL A 342 21.82 -29.96 6.37
C VAL A 342 21.63 -29.85 7.88
N GLY A 343 20.83 -30.75 8.45
CA GLY A 343 20.56 -30.77 9.88
C GLY A 343 19.78 -29.56 10.38
N LYS A 344 20.11 -29.04 11.54
CA LYS A 344 19.51 -27.88 12.19
C LYS A 344 20.36 -26.63 11.94
N ALA A 345 20.15 -25.94 10.84
CA ALA A 345 20.81 -24.66 10.57
C ALA A 345 19.98 -23.49 11.10
N THR A 346 20.61 -22.57 11.81
CA THR A 346 19.96 -21.35 12.37
C THR A 346 20.12 -20.11 11.50
N ASP A 347 21.03 -20.13 10.53
CA ASP A 347 21.30 -18.99 9.66
C ASP A 347 21.28 -19.43 8.19
N THR A 348 20.18 -19.12 7.53
CA THR A 348 19.88 -19.50 6.14
C THR A 348 19.88 -18.30 5.17
N LYS A 349 20.43 -17.16 5.57
CA LYS A 349 20.45 -15.97 4.69
C LYS A 349 21.39 -16.21 3.52
N LEU A 350 20.83 -16.03 2.33
CA LEU A 350 21.60 -15.94 1.08
C LEU A 350 22.19 -14.54 0.92
N GLU A 351 23.30 -14.46 0.19
CA GLU A 351 23.75 -13.19 -0.36
C GLU A 351 22.67 -12.63 -1.28
N PRO A 352 22.30 -11.34 -1.16
CA PRO A 352 21.31 -10.76 -2.03
C PRO A 352 21.80 -10.80 -3.47
N TRP A 353 20.90 -11.09 -4.40
CA TRP A 353 21.18 -10.99 -5.80
C TRP A 353 21.47 -9.54 -6.19
N THR A 354 22.68 -9.27 -6.64
CA THR A 354 23.15 -7.91 -6.98
C THR A 354 22.58 -7.35 -8.28
N GLY A 355 21.80 -8.13 -9.02
CA GLY A 355 21.18 -7.75 -10.30
C GLY A 355 19.67 -7.49 -10.22
N ALA A 356 19.08 -7.36 -9.04
CA ALA A 356 17.65 -7.04 -8.93
C ALA A 356 17.34 -5.71 -9.64
N PRO A 357 16.48 -5.70 -10.67
CA PRO A 357 16.39 -4.60 -11.62
C PRO A 357 15.50 -3.45 -11.15
N TYR A 358 15.33 -3.22 -9.87
CA TYR A 358 14.34 -2.25 -9.49
C TYR A 358 14.72 -1.39 -8.33
N ALA A 359 13.91 -0.41 -8.21
CA ALA A 359 13.84 0.61 -7.23
C ALA A 359 15.02 1.56 -7.35
N LEU A 360 14.76 2.64 -7.98
CA LEU A 360 15.60 3.81 -7.84
C LEU A 360 15.81 4.08 -6.37
N GLU A 361 17.06 4.10 -5.93
CA GLU A 361 17.40 4.55 -4.60
C GLU A 361 17.14 6.05 -4.46
N GLN A 362 16.82 6.48 -3.26
CA GLN A 362 16.70 7.89 -2.96
C GLN A 362 18.00 8.62 -3.32
N GLN A 363 17.86 9.65 -4.14
CA GLN A 363 18.98 10.54 -4.48
C GLN A 363 18.87 11.83 -3.66
N PRO A 364 19.99 12.42 -3.22
CA PRO A 364 19.97 13.71 -2.59
C PRO A 364 19.31 14.76 -3.49
N ARG A 365 18.33 15.47 -2.93
CA ARG A 365 17.67 16.60 -3.60
C ARG A 365 18.21 17.90 -3.05
N VAL A 366 18.45 18.87 -3.93
CA VAL A 366 18.75 20.25 -3.53
C VAL A 366 17.43 20.99 -3.38
N LEU A 367 17.15 21.47 -2.18
CA LEU A 367 15.91 22.14 -1.84
C LEU A 367 16.09 23.66 -2.06
N GLU A 368 15.21 24.26 -2.84
CA GLU A 368 15.12 25.71 -3.02
C GLU A 368 14.47 26.33 -1.78
N ARG A 369 15.20 26.33 -0.66
CA ARG A 369 14.70 26.86 0.62
C ARG A 369 15.68 27.86 1.20
N THR A 370 15.12 28.89 1.80
CA THR A 370 15.86 29.92 2.52
C THR A 370 16.40 29.34 3.83
N MET A 371 17.66 29.60 4.12
CA MET A 371 18.35 29.00 5.26
C MET A 371 18.69 30.01 6.33
N LEU A 372 18.57 29.55 7.57
CA LEU A 372 19.20 30.15 8.69
C LEU A 372 20.63 29.62 8.78
N VAL A 373 21.63 30.45 8.59
CA VAL A 373 23.03 29.99 8.51
C VAL A 373 23.76 30.40 9.79
N ASP A 374 24.24 29.40 10.49
CA ASP A 374 25.32 29.53 11.47
C ASP A 374 26.66 29.14 10.84
N ASP A 375 27.80 29.45 11.48
CA ASP A 375 29.12 29.12 10.96
C ASP A 375 29.36 27.60 10.81
N LYS A 376 28.70 26.78 11.63
CA LYS A 376 28.89 25.32 11.70
C LYS A 376 27.70 24.53 11.22
N MET A 377 26.49 25.12 11.27
CA MET A 377 25.23 24.41 11.04
C MET A 377 24.31 25.20 10.12
N ARG A 378 23.51 24.48 9.38
CA ARG A 378 22.40 25.02 8.59
C ARG A 378 21.09 24.62 9.24
N VAL A 379 20.23 25.60 9.44
CA VAL A 379 18.86 25.41 9.97
C VAL A 379 17.89 26.09 9.03
N TRP A 380 16.84 25.42 8.62
CA TRP A 380 15.82 26.00 7.74
C TRP A 380 14.42 25.52 8.10
N LYS A 381 13.43 26.33 7.71
CA LYS A 381 12.03 25.95 7.79
C LYS A 381 11.67 25.07 6.60
N GLU A 382 10.92 23.99 6.83
CA GLU A 382 10.35 23.16 5.79
C GLU A 382 8.83 23.04 5.97
N SER A 383 8.10 22.91 4.84
CA SER A 383 6.66 22.67 4.85
C SER A 383 6.35 21.32 5.51
N PRO A 384 5.25 21.22 6.27
CA PRO A 384 4.80 19.94 6.81
C PRO A 384 4.41 18.93 5.71
N LEU A 385 4.11 19.41 4.50
CA LEU A 385 3.78 18.57 3.36
C LEU A 385 5.00 18.03 2.60
N HIS A 386 6.18 18.50 2.94
CA HIS A 386 7.42 18.03 2.36
C HIS A 386 8.01 16.92 3.23
N LYS A 387 7.99 15.69 2.74
CA LYS A 387 8.66 14.56 3.39
C LYS A 387 10.16 14.69 3.17
N LEU A 388 10.86 15.24 4.16
CA LEU A 388 12.29 15.52 4.12
C LEU A 388 13.07 14.20 4.20
N LEU A 389 13.82 13.88 3.17
CA LEU A 389 14.69 12.72 3.15
C LEU A 389 16.03 13.04 3.82
N GLN A 390 16.68 12.06 4.42
CA GLN A 390 17.95 12.26 5.11
C GLN A 390 19.06 12.80 4.21
N GLY A 391 19.01 12.47 2.91
CA GLY A 391 19.94 12.95 1.90
C GLY A 391 19.67 14.34 1.35
N ASP A 392 18.49 14.91 1.60
CA ASP A 392 18.13 16.23 1.07
C ASP A 392 19.06 17.32 1.60
N VAL A 393 19.43 18.25 0.75
CA VAL A 393 20.38 19.31 1.04
C VAL A 393 19.72 20.67 0.81
N PRO A 394 19.79 21.61 1.78
CA PRO A 394 19.28 22.96 1.55
C PRO A 394 20.13 23.72 0.53
N ASP A 395 19.51 24.68 -0.17
CA ASP A 395 20.23 25.55 -1.09
C ASP A 395 21.38 26.26 -0.37
N PRO A 396 22.63 26.15 -0.85
CA PRO A 396 23.80 26.77 -0.22
C PRO A 396 23.82 28.30 -0.30
N GLN A 397 23.02 28.90 -1.16
CA GLN A 397 23.01 30.34 -1.40
C GLN A 397 21.89 31.10 -0.65
N GLY A 398 21.03 30.38 0.07
CA GLY A 398 19.98 31.04 0.85
C GLY A 398 20.50 31.95 1.94
N THR A 399 20.04 33.19 1.96
CA THR A 399 20.18 34.07 3.11
C THR A 399 18.83 34.33 3.71
N ALA A 400 18.60 33.89 4.93
CA ALA A 400 17.34 34.11 5.59
C ALA A 400 17.56 34.83 6.91
N ARG A 401 16.56 35.59 7.26
CA ARG A 401 16.35 35.99 8.65
C ARG A 401 15.93 34.76 9.45
N PRO A 402 16.31 34.65 10.72
CA PRO A 402 15.89 33.54 11.57
C PRO A 402 14.42 33.68 12.00
N GLU A 403 13.53 33.70 11.03
CA GLU A 403 12.09 33.91 11.23
C GLU A 403 11.26 32.75 10.62
N VAL A 404 10.29 32.32 11.40
CA VAL A 404 9.25 31.42 10.95
C VAL A 404 7.89 32.05 11.17
N SER A 405 7.06 32.11 10.15
CA SER A 405 5.69 32.61 10.25
C SER A 405 4.69 31.48 9.91
N ILE A 406 3.64 31.40 10.71
CA ILE A 406 2.50 30.52 10.51
C ILE A 406 1.20 31.30 10.69
N SER A 407 0.10 30.78 10.13
CA SER A 407 -1.25 31.33 10.32
C SER A 407 -2.20 30.20 10.67
N LEU A 408 -3.05 30.39 11.68
CA LEU A 408 -4.00 29.40 12.14
C LEU A 408 -5.26 30.07 12.70
N ALA A 409 -6.39 29.38 12.67
CA ALA A 409 -7.61 29.80 13.33
C ALA A 409 -7.57 29.53 14.83
N LYS A 410 -8.52 30.06 15.57
CA LYS A 410 -8.77 29.67 16.97
C LYS A 410 -9.25 28.21 17.02
N GLY A 411 -8.71 27.42 17.93
CA GLY A 411 -9.01 26.00 18.04
C GLY A 411 -8.29 25.11 17.03
N GLU A 412 -7.27 25.63 16.36
CA GLU A 412 -6.48 24.96 15.34
C GLU A 412 -5.07 24.62 15.82
N ALA A 413 -4.50 23.56 15.25
CA ALA A 413 -3.11 23.22 15.38
C ALA A 413 -2.40 23.31 14.02
N GLU A 414 -1.33 24.09 13.93
CA GLU A 414 -0.55 24.26 12.71
C GLU A 414 0.87 23.76 12.92
N SER A 415 1.41 23.06 11.94
CA SER A 415 2.72 22.43 12.02
C SER A 415 3.69 22.98 10.95
N PHE A 416 4.97 22.89 11.27
CA PHE A 416 6.07 23.10 10.35
C PHE A 416 7.26 22.24 10.78
N GLN A 417 8.27 22.13 9.93
CA GLN A 417 9.50 21.45 10.26
C GLN A 417 10.65 22.46 10.41
N LEU A 418 11.50 22.24 11.41
CA LEU A 418 12.84 22.81 11.46
C LEU A 418 13.82 21.72 11.08
N ALA A 419 14.58 21.93 10.03
CA ALA A 419 15.55 20.97 9.54
C ALA A 419 16.97 21.44 9.87
N PHE A 420 17.82 20.48 10.22
CA PHE A 420 19.18 20.68 10.68
C PHE A 420 20.17 19.88 9.86
N ARG A 421 21.29 20.49 9.50
CA ARG A 421 22.40 19.81 8.85
C ARG A 421 23.71 20.52 9.19
N ALA A 422 24.71 19.77 9.62
CA ALA A 422 26.05 20.35 9.81
C ALA A 422 26.67 20.73 8.46
N LYS A 423 27.51 21.73 8.44
CA LYS A 423 28.31 22.08 7.26
C LYS A 423 29.36 20.99 6.99
N PRO A 424 29.87 20.88 5.76
CA PRO A 424 30.92 19.94 5.45
C PRO A 424 32.13 20.06 6.39
N GLY A 425 32.54 18.95 6.97
CA GLY A 425 33.64 18.89 7.94
C GLY A 425 33.25 19.19 9.39
N GLU A 426 32.01 19.55 9.66
CA GLU A 426 31.47 19.78 11.00
C GLU A 426 30.59 18.63 11.49
N GLU A 427 30.63 18.37 12.77
CA GLU A 427 29.72 17.49 13.50
C GLU A 427 29.27 18.21 14.77
N ILE A 428 27.99 18.25 15.03
CA ILE A 428 27.40 18.97 16.15
C ILE A 428 26.60 18.02 17.00
N PHE A 429 26.89 17.98 18.27
CA PHE A 429 26.27 17.05 19.21
C PHE A 429 25.40 17.76 20.22
N ASP A 430 24.52 17.03 20.87
CA ASP A 430 23.65 17.46 21.96
C ASP A 430 22.80 18.67 21.61
N ILE A 431 22.26 18.72 20.40
CA ILE A 431 21.34 19.79 20.01
C ILE A 431 20.07 19.67 20.82
N GLY A 432 19.81 20.69 21.62
CA GLY A 432 18.58 20.88 22.38
C GLY A 432 17.77 22.04 21.81
N ILE A 433 16.45 21.88 21.78
CA ILE A 433 15.52 22.90 21.28
C ILE A 433 14.47 23.16 22.33
N THR A 434 14.21 24.43 22.61
CA THR A 434 13.17 24.91 23.54
C THR A 434 12.36 26.03 22.89
N ALA A 435 11.05 26.02 23.14
CA ALA A 435 10.17 27.10 22.69
C ALA A 435 9.74 27.96 23.88
N GLY A 436 9.71 29.29 23.69
CA GLY A 436 9.12 30.23 24.63
C GLY A 436 7.62 30.40 24.40
N ASN A 437 6.99 31.21 25.29
CA ASN A 437 5.62 31.67 25.07
C ASN A 437 5.56 32.58 23.83
N LEU A 438 4.41 32.60 23.16
CA LEU A 438 4.15 33.59 22.11
C LEU A 438 3.14 34.58 22.64
N ASP A 439 3.50 35.87 22.59
CA ASP A 439 2.71 36.96 23.13
C ASP A 439 2.27 37.94 22.04
N ASN A 440 1.02 38.43 22.14
CA ASN A 440 0.48 39.40 21.19
C ASN A 440 0.68 40.88 21.58
N GLY A 441 1.38 41.16 22.69
CA GLY A 441 1.61 42.51 23.18
C GLY A 441 0.40 43.21 23.84
N ASN A 442 -0.77 42.54 23.87
CA ASN A 442 -2.03 43.06 24.41
C ASN A 442 -2.61 42.16 25.52
N GLY A 443 -1.75 41.39 26.18
CA GLY A 443 -2.15 40.49 27.26
C GLY A 443 -2.58 39.09 26.81
N GLY A 444 -2.64 38.82 25.51
CA GLY A 444 -2.87 37.46 25.00
C GLY A 444 -1.55 36.72 24.89
N SER A 445 -1.57 35.43 25.25
CA SER A 445 -0.40 34.55 25.19
C SER A 445 -0.80 33.15 24.73
N ILE A 446 0.04 32.55 23.88
CA ILE A 446 0.04 31.09 23.58
C ILE A 446 1.21 30.56 24.41
N PRO A 447 0.95 29.79 25.49
CA PRO A 447 2.01 29.29 26.33
C PRO A 447 2.90 28.29 25.63
N ALA A 448 4.15 28.14 26.03
CA ALA A 448 5.11 27.21 25.50
C ALA A 448 4.60 25.73 25.52
N SER A 449 3.73 25.39 26.46
CA SER A 449 3.08 24.09 26.53
C SER A 449 2.16 23.77 25.35
N GLN A 450 1.77 24.78 24.59
CA GLN A 450 1.01 24.63 23.33
C GLN A 450 1.91 24.49 22.08
N ILE A 451 3.22 24.48 22.29
CA ILE A 451 4.21 24.28 21.22
C ILE A 451 4.88 22.93 21.45
N GLN A 452 4.50 21.97 20.65
CA GLN A 452 5.02 20.61 20.75
C GLN A 452 6.21 20.42 19.80
N LEU A 453 7.31 19.90 20.34
CA LEU A 453 8.52 19.58 19.60
C LEU A 453 8.72 18.07 19.57
N ARG A 454 8.86 17.50 18.38
CA ARG A 454 9.01 16.04 18.21
C ARG A 454 10.12 15.72 17.22
N SER A 455 10.86 14.64 17.48
CA SER A 455 11.78 14.06 16.50
C SER A 455 11.01 13.27 15.45
N VAL A 456 11.57 13.17 14.27
CA VAL A 456 11.03 12.39 13.16
C VAL A 456 11.93 11.17 12.94
N ASP A 457 11.37 9.97 13.16
CA ASP A 457 12.05 8.72 12.84
C ASP A 457 11.66 8.25 11.43
N TYR A 458 12.56 7.49 10.83
CA TYR A 458 12.45 7.02 9.45
C TYR A 458 12.15 5.52 9.40
N VAL A 459 11.36 5.13 8.43
CA VAL A 459 10.97 3.74 8.18
C VAL A 459 11.50 3.31 6.82
N ASP A 460 12.07 2.10 6.75
CA ASP A 460 12.63 1.58 5.51
C ASP A 460 11.52 1.17 4.52
N SER A 461 11.68 1.59 3.28
CA SER A 461 10.92 1.10 2.14
C SER A 461 11.85 0.34 1.21
N ARG A 462 11.65 -0.96 1.09
CA ARG A 462 12.43 -1.83 0.19
C ARG A 462 11.85 -1.87 -1.22
N ILE A 463 10.54 -1.71 -1.32
CA ILE A 463 9.79 -1.70 -2.58
C ILE A 463 8.86 -0.50 -2.53
N PRO A 464 8.90 0.39 -3.52
CA PRO A 464 8.00 1.54 -3.54
C PRO A 464 6.55 1.12 -3.75
N SER A 465 5.63 1.86 -3.17
CA SER A 465 4.18 1.63 -3.32
C SER A 465 3.65 2.03 -4.71
N HIS A 466 4.46 2.67 -5.51
CA HIS A 466 4.10 3.14 -6.85
C HIS A 466 5.32 3.20 -7.78
N TYR A 467 5.07 3.29 -9.05
CA TYR A 467 6.06 3.23 -10.11
C TYR A 467 7.02 4.45 -10.18
N GLU A 468 6.67 5.59 -9.62
CA GLU A 468 7.57 6.75 -9.46
C GLU A 468 8.32 6.72 -8.13
N GLY A 469 8.08 5.70 -7.32
CA GLY A 469 8.63 5.60 -5.99
C GLY A 469 10.11 5.27 -5.98
N VAL A 470 10.74 5.57 -4.85
CA VAL A 470 12.14 5.27 -4.59
C VAL A 470 12.26 4.46 -3.31
N THR A 471 13.22 3.55 -3.27
CA THR A 471 13.57 2.83 -2.05
C THR A 471 14.42 3.70 -1.14
N GLY A 472 14.38 3.41 0.14
CA GLY A 472 15.18 4.09 1.15
C GLY A 472 14.36 4.38 2.41
N LYS A 473 14.83 5.32 3.19
CA LYS A 473 14.23 5.69 4.47
C LYS A 473 13.25 6.84 4.29
N TRP A 474 12.00 6.63 4.73
CA TRP A 474 10.94 7.64 4.67
C TRP A 474 10.59 8.15 6.06
N PRO A 475 10.44 9.48 6.26
CA PRO A 475 10.07 10.06 7.54
C PRO A 475 8.59 9.77 7.85
N ASP A 476 8.31 9.28 9.07
CA ASP A 476 6.91 9.08 9.47
C ASP A 476 6.67 9.13 10.99
N VAL A 477 7.47 8.44 11.81
CA VAL A 477 7.20 8.29 13.23
C VAL A 477 7.58 9.54 14.01
N LEU A 478 6.65 10.09 14.78
CA LEU A 478 6.88 11.25 15.64
C LEU A 478 7.10 10.83 17.09
N ARG A 479 8.25 11.15 17.64
CA ARG A 479 8.61 10.86 19.04
C ARG A 479 8.83 12.13 19.85
N PRO A 480 8.63 12.08 21.16
CA PRO A 480 9.06 13.18 22.03
C PRO A 480 10.52 13.54 21.76
N LEU A 481 10.80 14.84 21.57
CA LEU A 481 12.12 15.31 21.22
C LEU A 481 13.12 15.06 22.36
N LYS A 482 14.28 14.51 22.00
CA LYS A 482 15.47 14.43 22.83
C LYS A 482 16.58 15.19 22.14
N SER A 483 17.69 15.43 22.83
CA SER A 483 18.88 15.98 22.18
C SER A 483 19.34 15.05 21.05
N PHE A 484 19.82 15.64 19.96
CA PHE A 484 20.21 14.90 18.75
C PHE A 484 21.46 15.49 18.11
N PRO A 485 22.21 14.74 17.31
CA PRO A 485 23.33 15.26 16.55
C PRO A 485 22.87 15.80 15.18
N ALA A 486 23.61 16.77 14.64
CA ALA A 486 23.59 17.15 13.25
C ALA A 486 24.93 16.77 12.59
N LEU A 487 24.83 16.01 11.50
CA LEU A 487 25.96 15.53 10.72
C LEU A 487 25.95 16.18 9.33
N ALA A 488 27.13 16.26 8.70
CA ALA A 488 27.27 16.89 7.39
C ALA A 488 26.58 16.11 6.25
N ASN A 489 26.42 14.82 6.42
CA ASN A 489 25.87 13.91 5.40
C ASN A 489 24.37 13.59 5.59
N GLN A 490 23.72 14.17 6.61
CA GLN A 490 22.34 13.83 6.95
C GLN A 490 21.56 15.07 7.40
N SER A 491 20.39 15.27 6.80
CA SER A 491 19.41 16.26 7.26
C SER A 491 18.49 15.64 8.30
N VAL A 492 18.25 16.38 9.39
CA VAL A 492 17.44 15.94 10.52
C VAL A 492 16.28 16.91 10.71
N PRO A 493 15.02 16.48 10.49
CA PRO A 493 13.85 17.31 10.77
C PRO A 493 13.42 17.20 12.23
N VAL A 494 12.97 18.32 12.78
CA VAL A 494 12.19 18.40 14.01
C VAL A 494 10.81 18.92 13.67
N TRP A 495 9.79 18.19 14.07
CA TRP A 495 8.39 18.52 13.84
C TRP A 495 7.91 19.46 14.95
N VAL A 496 7.43 20.64 14.55
CA VAL A 496 6.93 21.69 15.46
C VAL A 496 5.44 21.87 15.22
N THR A 497 4.63 21.70 16.26
CA THR A 497 3.18 21.94 16.22
C THR A 497 2.81 23.03 17.20
N VAL A 498 2.15 24.07 16.72
CA VAL A 498 1.61 25.18 17.55
C VAL A 498 0.10 25.04 17.58
N THR A 499 -0.47 25.01 18.78
CA THR A 499 -1.93 24.97 18.98
C THR A 499 -2.42 26.28 19.52
N ALA A 500 -3.40 26.90 18.88
CA ALA A 500 -4.13 28.02 19.41
C ALA A 500 -5.45 27.52 20.03
N PRO A 501 -5.60 27.51 21.36
CA PRO A 501 -6.89 27.20 22.00
C PRO A 501 -8.06 28.01 21.42
N ALA A 502 -9.27 27.49 21.50
CA ALA A 502 -10.45 28.11 20.91
C ALA A 502 -10.79 29.51 21.50
N ASP A 503 -10.33 29.78 22.70
CA ASP A 503 -10.47 31.08 23.39
C ASP A 503 -9.31 32.04 23.16
N THR A 504 -8.32 31.67 22.35
CA THR A 504 -7.18 32.55 22.02
C THR A 504 -7.69 33.80 21.28
N PRO A 505 -7.37 35.04 21.76
CA PRO A 505 -7.74 36.23 21.02
C PRO A 505 -7.06 36.28 19.64
N ALA A 506 -7.77 36.81 18.65
CA ALA A 506 -7.18 37.02 17.34
C ALA A 506 -6.04 38.05 17.41
N GLY A 507 -5.00 37.88 16.61
CA GLY A 507 -3.88 38.77 16.54
C GLY A 507 -2.56 38.10 16.17
N THR A 508 -1.50 38.84 16.18
CA THR A 508 -0.15 38.38 15.88
C THR A 508 0.62 38.09 17.16
N TYR A 509 0.97 36.83 17.35
CA TYR A 509 1.72 36.35 18.51
C TYR A 509 3.18 36.15 18.12
N ARG A 510 4.11 36.57 18.97
CA ARG A 510 5.57 36.52 18.73
C ARG A 510 6.28 35.90 19.91
N GLY A 511 7.27 35.11 19.62
CA GLY A 511 8.16 34.48 20.59
C GLY A 511 9.39 33.91 19.90
N THR A 512 10.12 33.08 20.60
CA THR A 512 11.37 32.51 20.09
C THR A 512 11.44 31.00 20.32
N ILE A 513 12.13 30.34 19.41
CA ILE A 513 12.62 28.97 19.57
C ILE A 513 14.13 29.09 19.73
N GLN A 514 14.66 28.55 20.81
CA GLN A 514 16.09 28.56 21.08
C GLN A 514 16.71 27.19 20.76
N ILE A 515 17.84 27.20 20.09
CA ILE A 515 18.64 26.04 19.72
C ILE A 515 19.98 26.16 20.42
N ALA A 516 20.34 25.22 21.24
CA ALA A 516 21.61 25.14 21.93
C ALA A 516 22.30 23.80 21.63
N ALA A 517 23.61 23.85 21.44
CA ALA A 517 24.43 22.67 21.23
C ALA A 517 25.82 22.86 21.85
N SER A 518 26.51 21.73 22.09
CA SER A 518 27.87 21.75 22.60
C SER A 518 28.83 22.44 21.62
N GLY A 519 29.58 23.46 22.11
CA GLY A 519 30.58 24.16 21.31
C GLY A 519 30.04 25.14 20.28
N MET A 520 28.79 25.57 20.44
CA MET A 520 28.12 26.56 19.59
C MET A 520 27.50 27.67 20.44
N ASP A 521 27.46 28.87 19.88
CA ASP A 521 26.63 29.94 20.45
C ASP A 521 25.14 29.58 20.21
N PRO A 522 24.24 29.88 21.17
CA PRO A 522 22.82 29.62 20.99
C PRO A 522 22.26 30.36 19.78
N ILE A 523 21.42 29.64 19.01
CA ILE A 523 20.69 30.19 17.86
C ILE A 523 19.27 30.51 18.32
N GLU A 524 18.77 31.71 18.01
CA GLU A 524 17.43 32.14 18.30
C GLU A 524 16.64 32.27 16.99
N ILE A 525 15.50 31.58 16.90
CA ILE A 525 14.56 31.63 15.77
C ILE A 525 13.32 32.37 16.24
N TYR A 526 12.97 33.46 15.56
CA TYR A 526 11.75 34.19 15.82
C TYR A 526 10.55 33.47 15.22
N LEU A 527 9.58 33.16 16.06
CA LEU A 527 8.33 32.53 15.67
C LEU A 527 7.19 33.54 15.73
N THR A 528 6.52 33.74 14.62
CA THR A 528 5.32 34.56 14.51
C THR A 528 4.13 33.67 14.16
N ALA A 529 3.09 33.68 14.98
CA ALA A 529 1.82 33.02 14.75
C ALA A 529 0.71 34.06 14.57
N GLU A 530 0.10 34.10 13.38
CA GLU A 530 -1.09 34.92 13.13
C GLU A 530 -2.32 34.11 13.48
N VAL A 531 -3.02 34.46 14.55
CA VAL A 531 -4.30 33.86 14.93
C VAL A 531 -5.43 34.61 14.24
N LEU A 532 -6.06 33.93 13.25
CA LEU A 532 -7.16 34.46 12.46
C LEU A 532 -8.44 34.61 13.31
N ASN A 533 -9.24 35.65 13.03
CA ASN A 533 -10.43 35.93 13.81
C ASN A 533 -11.65 35.11 13.43
N PHE A 534 -11.51 33.80 13.47
CA PHE A 534 -12.59 32.84 13.49
C PHE A 534 -12.19 31.57 14.23
N THR A 535 -13.16 30.81 14.68
CA THR A 535 -12.94 29.59 15.47
C THR A 535 -13.34 28.37 14.64
N LEU A 536 -12.50 27.35 14.61
CA LEU A 536 -12.84 26.06 14.02
C LEU A 536 -14.02 25.43 14.74
N LEU A 537 -14.77 24.61 14.00
CA LEU A 537 -15.86 23.86 14.56
C LEU A 537 -15.34 22.91 15.65
N GLU A 538 -15.99 22.84 16.79
CA GLU A 538 -15.59 21.92 17.86
C GLU A 538 -15.70 20.46 17.40
N ARG A 539 -16.81 20.11 16.77
CA ARG A 539 -16.96 18.86 16.04
C ARG A 539 -16.70 19.12 14.56
N PRO A 540 -15.78 18.39 13.93
CA PRO A 540 -15.48 18.55 12.51
C PRO A 540 -16.72 18.42 11.63
N ALA A 541 -16.79 19.21 10.56
CA ALA A 541 -17.85 19.11 9.57
C ALA A 541 -17.74 17.82 8.75
N LEU A 542 -16.50 17.44 8.41
CA LEU A 542 -16.24 16.18 7.74
C LEU A 542 -16.47 15.01 8.71
N ARG A 543 -17.30 14.07 8.31
CA ARG A 543 -17.47 12.84 9.05
C ARG A 543 -16.33 11.88 8.77
N THR A 544 -15.74 11.30 9.81
CA THR A 544 -14.66 10.34 9.71
C THR A 544 -15.00 9.05 10.43
N ASP A 545 -14.49 7.94 9.91
CA ASP A 545 -14.68 6.60 10.47
C ASP A 545 -13.42 5.79 10.19
N PHE A 546 -12.40 5.97 11.03
CA PHE A 546 -11.14 5.27 10.90
C PHE A 546 -11.12 4.05 11.81
N GLY A 547 -10.77 2.89 11.26
CA GLY A 547 -10.73 1.62 11.99
C GLY A 547 -9.64 1.61 13.06
N LEU A 548 -9.93 0.92 14.16
CA LEU A 548 -9.00 0.58 15.22
C LEU A 548 -9.45 -0.70 15.89
N ASP A 549 -8.65 -1.75 15.80
CA ASP A 549 -8.83 -2.95 16.61
C ASP A 549 -8.15 -2.76 17.97
N MET A 550 -8.94 -2.43 19.00
CA MET A 550 -8.42 -2.18 20.35
C MET A 550 -7.78 -3.41 21.00
N GLU A 551 -8.22 -4.62 20.67
CA GLU A 551 -7.60 -5.84 21.21
C GLU A 551 -6.23 -6.06 20.57
N ALA A 552 -6.14 -5.97 19.25
CA ALA A 552 -4.85 -6.06 18.54
C ALA A 552 -3.87 -4.96 18.98
N ALA A 553 -4.36 -3.72 19.13
CA ALA A 553 -3.56 -2.59 19.62
C ALA A 553 -3.05 -2.84 21.06
N PHE A 554 -3.86 -3.41 21.93
CA PHE A 554 -3.46 -3.74 23.28
C PHE A 554 -2.40 -4.85 23.33
N GLN A 555 -2.55 -5.90 22.52
CA GLN A 555 -1.53 -6.95 22.41
C GLN A 555 -0.21 -6.39 21.87
N LEU A 556 -0.28 -5.52 20.88
CA LEU A 556 0.89 -4.85 20.33
C LEU A 556 1.56 -3.94 21.35
N HIS A 557 0.79 -3.18 22.15
CA HIS A 557 1.30 -2.36 23.26
C HIS A 557 2.08 -3.22 24.27
N ARG A 558 1.52 -4.39 24.64
CA ARG A 558 2.24 -5.33 25.52
C ARG A 558 3.53 -5.84 24.90
N LYS A 559 3.52 -6.16 23.62
CA LYS A 559 4.69 -6.66 22.89
C LYS A 559 5.84 -5.65 22.87
N VAL A 560 5.57 -4.37 22.79
CA VAL A 560 6.60 -3.32 22.82
C VAL A 560 7.00 -2.89 24.25
N GLY A 561 6.57 -3.64 25.26
CA GLY A 561 6.91 -3.40 26.67
C GLY A 561 6.00 -2.40 27.38
N GLY A 562 4.82 -2.12 26.84
CA GLY A 562 3.84 -1.24 27.47
C GLY A 562 3.16 -1.87 28.68
N VAL A 563 2.83 -1.06 29.67
CA VAL A 563 2.23 -1.49 30.94
C VAL A 563 0.86 -0.88 31.18
N LEU A 564 0.36 -0.03 30.29
CA LEU A 564 -0.97 0.55 30.42
C LEU A 564 -2.06 -0.53 30.39
N SER A 565 -3.14 -0.30 31.10
CA SER A 565 -4.35 -1.11 30.95
C SER A 565 -5.00 -0.84 29.58
N LYS A 566 -5.91 -1.71 29.17
CA LYS A 566 -6.65 -1.51 27.90
C LYS A 566 -7.45 -0.20 27.91
N GLU A 567 -8.02 0.15 29.04
CA GLU A 567 -8.76 1.42 29.25
C GLU A 567 -7.83 2.64 29.16
N GLN A 568 -6.65 2.56 29.79
CA GLN A 568 -5.66 3.63 29.71
C GLN A 568 -5.13 3.79 28.28
N LEU A 569 -4.89 2.69 27.57
CA LEU A 569 -4.48 2.72 26.16
C LEU A 569 -5.59 3.32 25.28
N ALA A 570 -6.84 2.93 25.49
CA ALA A 570 -7.98 3.51 24.79
C ALA A 570 -8.09 5.02 25.00
N GLN A 571 -7.79 5.51 26.22
CA GLN A 571 -7.72 6.93 26.50
C GLN A 571 -6.63 7.62 25.69
N ARG A 572 -5.43 7.02 25.54
CA ARG A 572 -4.35 7.57 24.69
C ARG A 572 -4.79 7.69 23.22
N PHE A 573 -5.48 6.67 22.70
CA PHE A 573 -6.06 6.75 21.37
C PHE A 573 -7.14 7.83 21.26
N ALA A 574 -7.99 7.98 22.26
CA ALA A 574 -9.00 9.04 22.29
C ALA A 574 -8.38 10.45 22.31
N GLU A 575 -7.32 10.65 23.08
CA GLU A 575 -6.59 11.91 23.15
C GLU A 575 -6.01 12.31 21.78
N THR A 576 -5.29 11.38 21.11
CA THR A 576 -4.74 11.70 19.78
C THR A 576 -5.84 11.84 18.73
N ALA A 577 -6.88 11.02 18.78
CA ALA A 577 -8.02 11.11 17.86
C ALA A 577 -8.71 12.49 17.95
N MET A 578 -8.98 12.96 19.15
CA MET A 578 -9.57 14.29 19.37
C MET A 578 -8.64 15.43 18.97
N ALA A 579 -7.35 15.31 19.28
CA ALA A 579 -6.34 16.31 18.89
C ALA A 579 -6.19 16.40 17.37
N HIS A 580 -6.40 15.30 16.66
CA HIS A 580 -6.32 15.21 15.19
C HIS A 580 -7.69 15.26 14.49
N ARG A 581 -8.77 15.49 15.26
CA ARG A 581 -10.13 15.71 14.73
C ARG A 581 -10.69 14.51 13.94
N ILE A 582 -10.23 13.29 14.27
CA ILE A 582 -10.60 12.02 13.64
C ILE A 582 -11.44 11.19 14.60
N THR A 583 -12.47 10.50 14.11
CA THR A 583 -13.21 9.50 14.86
C THR A 583 -12.62 8.12 14.61
N LEU A 584 -12.21 7.45 15.69
CA LEU A 584 -11.73 6.07 15.66
C LEU A 584 -12.88 5.11 16.00
N ARG A 585 -13.25 4.24 15.07
CA ARG A 585 -14.37 3.29 15.20
C ARG A 585 -14.23 2.39 16.41
N GLY A 586 -13.04 1.92 16.74
CA GLY A 586 -12.78 1.09 17.91
C GLY A 586 -13.13 1.75 19.26
N LEU A 587 -13.27 3.08 19.28
CA LEU A 587 -13.65 3.87 20.45
C LEU A 587 -15.13 4.27 20.44
N THR A 588 -15.76 4.37 19.27
CA THR A 588 -17.13 4.88 19.09
C THR A 588 -18.12 3.80 18.63
N GLN A 589 -17.68 2.55 18.57
CA GLN A 589 -18.56 1.42 18.30
C GLN A 589 -19.38 1.07 19.56
N LEU A 590 -20.69 0.99 19.41
CA LEU A 590 -21.59 0.56 20.48
C LEU A 590 -21.23 -0.85 20.95
N PRO A 591 -21.59 -1.21 22.20
CA PRO A 591 -21.27 -2.54 22.72
C PRO A 591 -21.93 -3.66 21.90
N PRO A 592 -21.29 -4.84 21.83
CA PRO A 592 -21.89 -6.03 21.25
C PRO A 592 -23.08 -6.51 22.05
N PRO A 593 -23.87 -7.52 21.58
CA PRO A 593 -24.99 -8.09 22.31
C PRO A 593 -24.60 -8.50 23.73
N ALA A 594 -25.42 -8.12 24.71
CA ALA A 594 -25.22 -8.42 26.14
C ALA A 594 -26.55 -8.63 26.86
N ASN A 595 -26.58 -9.50 27.89
CA ASN A 595 -27.80 -9.78 28.66
C ASN A 595 -28.42 -8.51 29.28
N ASP A 596 -27.57 -7.61 29.80
CA ASP A 596 -27.97 -6.26 30.24
C ASP A 596 -27.44 -5.23 29.25
N TYR A 597 -28.14 -5.05 28.15
CA TYR A 597 -27.71 -4.13 27.12
C TYR A 597 -27.80 -2.66 27.53
N ALA A 598 -28.77 -2.32 28.36
CA ALA A 598 -28.87 -0.97 28.92
C ALA A 598 -27.66 -0.63 29.82
N GLY A 599 -27.26 -1.59 30.67
CA GLY A 599 -26.03 -1.46 31.46
C GLY A 599 -24.78 -1.40 30.63
N ALA A 600 -24.71 -2.15 29.50
CA ALA A 600 -23.58 -2.10 28.55
C ALA A 600 -23.47 -0.71 27.89
N LEU A 601 -24.60 -0.11 27.46
CA LEU A 601 -24.63 1.26 26.94
C LEU A 601 -24.17 2.28 27.99
N GLY A 602 -24.56 2.13 29.23
CA GLY A 602 -24.14 3.00 30.35
C GLY A 602 -22.60 2.92 30.60
N LYS A 603 -22.04 1.71 30.52
CA LYS A 603 -20.57 1.53 30.61
C LYS A 603 -19.87 2.15 29.41
N PHE A 604 -20.38 1.93 28.22
CA PHE A 604 -19.86 2.54 27.01
C PHE A 604 -19.80 4.07 27.09
N GLU A 605 -20.91 4.69 27.53
CA GLU A 605 -20.98 6.13 27.70
C GLU A 605 -19.91 6.67 28.67
N LYS A 606 -19.65 5.96 29.76
CA LYS A 606 -18.60 6.31 30.72
C LYS A 606 -17.20 6.15 30.14
N GLN A 607 -16.96 5.09 29.37
CA GLN A 607 -15.66 4.84 28.73
C GLN A 607 -15.34 5.87 27.66
N VAL A 608 -16.31 6.21 26.81
CA VAL A 608 -16.14 7.20 25.75
C VAL A 608 -15.92 8.60 26.34
N GLY A 609 -16.67 8.92 27.38
CA GLY A 609 -16.60 10.22 28.06
C GLY A 609 -17.29 11.35 27.29
N PRO A 610 -17.59 12.48 27.98
CA PRO A 610 -18.41 13.55 27.40
C PRO A 610 -17.75 14.26 26.22
N ASP A 611 -16.42 14.39 26.22
CA ASP A 611 -15.71 15.11 25.18
C ASP A 611 -15.73 14.35 23.86
N LEU A 612 -15.42 13.04 23.88
CA LEU A 612 -15.45 12.25 22.67
C LEU A 612 -16.89 12.05 22.17
N LEU A 613 -17.88 11.87 23.06
CA LEU A 613 -19.30 11.82 22.68
C LEU A 613 -19.75 13.09 21.94
N ARG A 614 -19.26 14.26 22.35
CA ARG A 614 -19.59 15.54 21.74
C ARG A 614 -18.86 15.74 20.40
N ARG A 615 -17.58 15.38 20.33
CA ARG A 615 -16.67 15.70 19.22
C ARG A 615 -16.63 14.64 18.13
N ALA A 616 -16.92 13.37 18.43
CA ALA A 616 -16.93 12.30 17.44
C ALA A 616 -17.99 12.53 16.36
N THR A 617 -17.61 12.27 15.11
CA THR A 617 -18.43 12.52 13.93
C THR A 617 -19.23 11.31 13.47
N SER A 618 -18.93 10.11 14.01
CA SER A 618 -19.63 8.88 13.70
C SER A 618 -19.66 7.91 14.87
N PHE A 619 -20.72 7.09 14.92
CA PHE A 619 -20.89 5.99 15.85
C PHE A 619 -21.38 4.76 15.10
N SER A 620 -20.62 3.67 15.18
CA SER A 620 -21.00 2.42 14.55
C SER A 620 -21.83 1.55 15.49
N VAL A 621 -22.84 0.92 14.94
CA VAL A 621 -23.66 -0.07 15.62
C VAL A 621 -23.20 -1.45 15.17
N PRO A 622 -22.89 -2.38 16.08
CA PRO A 622 -22.50 -3.74 15.69
C PRO A 622 -23.61 -4.43 14.90
N GLN A 623 -23.27 -5.01 13.76
CA GLN A 623 -24.22 -5.71 12.90
C GLN A 623 -24.87 -6.91 13.61
N GLU A 624 -24.17 -7.54 14.53
CA GLU A 624 -24.62 -8.69 15.32
C GLU A 624 -25.87 -8.39 16.14
N LEU A 625 -26.14 -7.12 16.44
CA LEU A 625 -27.37 -6.71 17.12
C LEU A 625 -28.64 -7.03 16.31
N ALA A 626 -28.52 -7.18 14.98
CA ALA A 626 -29.67 -7.54 14.13
C ALA A 626 -30.38 -8.82 14.57
N ALA A 627 -29.67 -9.75 15.21
CA ALA A 627 -30.25 -10.97 15.79
C ALA A 627 -31.07 -10.71 17.07
N TYR A 628 -31.03 -9.50 17.63
CA TYR A 628 -31.64 -9.13 18.91
C TYR A 628 -32.44 -7.82 18.77
N PRO A 629 -33.70 -7.88 18.23
CA PRO A 629 -34.48 -6.69 17.93
C PRO A 629 -34.68 -5.73 19.11
N ASP A 630 -34.80 -6.25 20.34
CA ASP A 630 -34.95 -5.42 21.54
C ASP A 630 -33.67 -4.63 21.86
N MET A 631 -32.48 -5.19 21.55
CA MET A 631 -31.21 -4.46 21.72
C MET A 631 -31.07 -3.38 20.64
N VAL A 632 -31.48 -3.67 19.40
CA VAL A 632 -31.51 -2.68 18.31
C VAL A 632 -32.41 -1.50 18.70
N LYS A 633 -33.61 -1.76 19.23
CA LYS A 633 -34.52 -0.70 19.70
C LYS A 633 -33.90 0.12 20.83
N ARG A 634 -33.19 -0.51 21.78
CA ARG A 634 -32.47 0.19 22.85
C ARG A 634 -31.33 1.05 22.32
N ALA A 635 -30.53 0.54 21.39
CA ALA A 635 -29.48 1.30 20.74
C ALA A 635 -30.06 2.51 19.98
N SER A 636 -31.12 2.30 19.21
CA SER A 636 -31.84 3.35 18.48
C SER A 636 -32.38 4.45 19.42
N LEU A 637 -33.05 4.06 20.51
CA LEU A 637 -33.56 5.00 21.49
C LEU A 637 -32.44 5.76 22.23
N TRP A 638 -31.36 5.06 22.55
CA TRP A 638 -30.17 5.69 23.19
C TRP A 638 -29.56 6.75 22.28
N MET A 639 -29.39 6.45 20.96
CA MET A 639 -28.92 7.40 19.98
C MET A 639 -29.82 8.64 19.86
N ASP A 640 -31.13 8.47 19.83
CA ASP A 640 -32.08 9.58 19.80
C ASP A 640 -32.03 10.42 21.08
N THR A 641 -32.01 9.77 22.26
CA THR A 641 -31.91 10.44 23.55
C THR A 641 -30.65 11.28 23.67
N LYS A 642 -29.53 10.79 23.12
CA LYS A 642 -28.25 11.50 23.12
C LYS A 642 -28.13 12.48 21.96
N ARG A 643 -29.13 12.60 21.08
CA ARG A 643 -29.10 13.42 19.85
C ARG A 643 -27.91 13.08 18.95
N MET A 644 -27.69 11.79 18.73
CA MET A 644 -26.56 11.25 17.97
C MET A 644 -27.01 10.42 16.76
N ALA A 645 -28.31 10.33 16.48
CA ALA A 645 -28.85 9.53 15.40
C ALA A 645 -28.32 9.94 14.01
N ASP A 646 -28.06 11.24 13.81
CA ASP A 646 -27.46 11.80 12.59
C ASP A 646 -26.00 11.34 12.36
N ARG A 647 -25.38 10.74 13.37
CA ARG A 647 -24.01 10.21 13.34
C ARG A 647 -23.93 8.69 13.46
N ALA A 648 -25.09 8.03 13.57
CA ALA A 648 -25.17 6.58 13.76
C ALA A 648 -25.23 5.86 12.41
N PHE A 649 -24.44 4.79 12.29
CA PHE A 649 -24.49 3.90 11.14
C PHE A 649 -24.27 2.45 11.55
N VAL A 650 -24.68 1.51 10.69
CA VAL A 650 -24.34 0.11 10.77
C VAL A 650 -23.70 -0.34 9.45
N GLN A 651 -22.53 -0.95 9.51
CA GLN A 651 -21.89 -1.54 8.34
C GLN A 651 -22.50 -2.93 8.11
N VAL A 652 -23.34 -3.05 7.10
CA VAL A 652 -24.08 -4.30 6.80
C VAL A 652 -23.21 -5.28 6.04
N ALA A 653 -22.44 -4.81 5.10
CA ALA A 653 -21.51 -5.63 4.33
C ALA A 653 -20.29 -4.81 3.87
N ASP A 654 -19.18 -5.49 3.68
CA ASP A 654 -17.94 -4.93 3.16
C ASP A 654 -17.65 -5.54 1.80
N GLU A 655 -17.64 -4.70 0.77
CA GLU A 655 -17.38 -5.05 -0.64
C GLU A 655 -18.06 -6.37 -1.10
N PRO A 656 -19.40 -6.49 -0.92
CA PRO A 656 -20.07 -7.76 -1.20
C PRO A 656 -20.08 -8.06 -2.71
N GLU A 657 -19.71 -9.28 -3.04
CA GLU A 657 -19.82 -9.80 -4.40
C GLU A 657 -21.28 -10.16 -4.76
N GLN A 658 -21.57 -10.25 -6.05
CA GLN A 658 -22.91 -10.48 -6.57
C GLN A 658 -23.65 -11.68 -5.95
N PRO A 659 -23.03 -12.83 -5.67
CA PRO A 659 -23.72 -13.96 -5.01
C PRO A 659 -24.27 -13.63 -3.62
N ALA A 660 -23.68 -12.67 -2.92
CA ALA A 660 -24.11 -12.25 -1.57
C ALA A 660 -25.20 -11.17 -1.59
N TRP A 661 -25.52 -10.57 -2.71
CA TRP A 661 -26.38 -9.37 -2.80
C TRP A 661 -27.77 -9.60 -2.25
N THR A 662 -28.42 -10.72 -2.54
CA THR A 662 -29.76 -11.02 -2.01
C THR A 662 -29.79 -10.93 -0.49
N LYS A 663 -28.81 -11.56 0.17
CA LYS A 663 -28.69 -11.52 1.64
C LYS A 663 -28.42 -10.10 2.16
N VAL A 664 -27.57 -9.36 1.48
CA VAL A 664 -27.25 -7.96 1.84
C VAL A 664 -28.49 -7.07 1.73
N LEU A 665 -29.29 -7.24 0.66
CA LEU A 665 -30.54 -6.50 0.46
C LEU A 665 -31.56 -6.78 1.57
N GLU A 666 -31.70 -8.04 1.98
CA GLU A 666 -32.54 -8.43 3.11
C GLU A 666 -32.08 -7.78 4.41
N GLN A 667 -30.79 -7.78 4.68
CA GLN A 667 -30.21 -7.15 5.88
C GLN A 667 -30.42 -5.63 5.90
N LEU A 668 -30.22 -4.96 4.77
CA LEU A 668 -30.49 -3.52 4.62
C LEU A 668 -31.95 -3.19 4.93
N THR A 669 -32.89 -3.97 4.40
CA THR A 669 -34.32 -3.81 4.64
C THR A 669 -34.65 -4.04 6.12
N ALA A 670 -34.07 -5.06 6.74
CA ALA A 670 -34.27 -5.36 8.16
C ALA A 670 -33.82 -4.20 9.06
N TRP A 671 -32.62 -3.64 8.83
CA TRP A 671 -32.12 -2.49 9.58
C TRP A 671 -32.98 -1.25 9.42
N ARG A 672 -33.43 -0.93 8.21
CA ARG A 672 -34.33 0.19 7.96
C ARG A 672 -35.66 0.07 8.69
N THR A 673 -36.17 -1.15 8.83
CA THR A 673 -37.39 -1.44 9.55
C THR A 673 -37.21 -1.39 11.06
N MET A 674 -36.12 -1.97 11.57
CA MET A 674 -35.88 -2.05 13.03
C MET A 674 -35.43 -0.72 13.62
N ALA A 675 -34.62 0.04 12.92
CA ALA A 675 -33.99 1.28 13.40
C ALA A 675 -33.82 2.29 12.26
N PRO A 676 -34.89 3.00 11.86
CA PRO A 676 -34.86 3.94 10.74
C PRO A 676 -33.93 5.14 10.98
N ASN A 677 -33.53 5.41 12.21
CA ASN A 677 -32.60 6.46 12.61
C ASN A 677 -31.13 6.01 12.60
N ILE A 678 -30.84 4.73 12.33
CA ILE A 678 -29.49 4.22 12.15
C ILE A 678 -29.28 3.94 10.68
N ALA A 679 -28.36 4.67 10.05
CA ALA A 679 -28.13 4.54 8.62
C ALA A 679 -27.42 3.21 8.28
N PRO A 680 -28.04 2.31 7.51
CA PRO A 680 -27.35 1.14 7.01
C PRO A 680 -26.38 1.54 5.88
N ARG A 681 -25.17 0.99 5.93
CA ARG A 681 -24.07 1.28 5.01
C ARG A 681 -23.50 0.00 4.41
N VAL A 682 -23.20 0.04 3.13
CA VAL A 682 -22.45 -1.01 2.43
C VAL A 682 -21.30 -0.37 1.71
N SER A 683 -20.11 -0.93 1.84
CA SER A 683 -18.96 -0.49 1.05
C SER A 683 -18.98 -1.15 -0.34
N THR A 684 -18.46 -0.44 -1.32
CA THR A 684 -18.23 -0.96 -2.68
C THR A 684 -16.78 -0.75 -3.05
N GLY A 685 -16.10 -1.85 -3.40
CA GLY A 685 -14.70 -1.83 -3.80
C GLY A 685 -14.52 -1.81 -5.31
N GLY A 686 -13.50 -1.08 -5.73
CA GLY A 686 -12.98 -1.13 -7.08
C GLY A 686 -14.01 -0.95 -8.20
N LEU A 687 -13.86 -1.74 -9.25
CA LEU A 687 -14.66 -1.69 -10.46
C LEU A 687 -15.88 -2.63 -10.44
N GLN A 688 -16.22 -3.20 -9.29
CA GLN A 688 -17.37 -4.10 -9.18
C GLN A 688 -18.68 -3.34 -9.46
N PRO A 689 -19.70 -4.01 -10.04
CA PRO A 689 -21.02 -3.42 -10.16
C PRO A 689 -21.56 -3.00 -8.79
N PHE A 690 -22.29 -1.88 -8.75
CA PHE A 690 -22.97 -1.49 -7.54
C PHE A 690 -24.12 -2.41 -7.20
N LEU A 691 -24.35 -2.60 -5.92
CA LEU A 691 -25.55 -3.21 -5.41
C LEU A 691 -26.76 -2.39 -5.95
N PRO A 692 -27.72 -3.00 -6.66
CA PRO A 692 -28.80 -2.27 -7.34
C PRO A 692 -29.88 -1.83 -6.34
N ILE A 693 -29.52 -0.98 -5.39
CA ILE A 693 -30.42 -0.50 -4.34
C ILE A 693 -30.14 0.94 -3.97
N ASP A 694 -31.20 1.63 -3.60
CA ASP A 694 -31.10 2.92 -2.93
C ASP A 694 -30.80 2.69 -1.45
N GLN A 695 -29.57 2.90 -1.07
CA GLN A 695 -29.10 2.82 0.32
C GLN A 695 -28.93 4.22 0.93
N ASN A 696 -29.12 4.35 2.24
CA ASN A 696 -29.08 5.64 2.90
C ASN A 696 -27.68 6.25 2.88
N THR A 697 -26.65 5.43 3.10
CA THR A 697 -25.26 5.87 3.09
C THR A 697 -24.42 5.00 2.16
N TRP A 698 -23.72 5.66 1.24
CA TRP A 698 -22.79 5.01 0.34
C TRP A 698 -21.36 5.16 0.86
N LEU A 699 -20.64 4.06 0.97
CA LEU A 699 -19.20 4.05 1.21
C LEU A 699 -18.52 3.45 -0.01
N ILE A 700 -17.83 4.27 -0.78
CA ILE A 700 -17.28 3.88 -2.07
C ILE A 700 -15.76 3.98 -2.09
N HIS A 701 -15.12 3.06 -2.79
CA HIS A 701 -13.69 3.19 -3.07
C HIS A 701 -13.43 4.36 -4.02
N ALA A 702 -12.37 5.11 -3.78
CA ALA A 702 -12.06 6.33 -4.54
C ALA A 702 -12.01 6.13 -6.07
N GLN A 703 -11.55 4.97 -6.54
CA GLN A 703 -11.50 4.66 -7.98
C GLN A 703 -12.88 4.55 -8.64
N VAL A 704 -13.92 4.26 -7.87
CA VAL A 704 -15.29 4.14 -8.41
C VAL A 704 -15.76 5.46 -9.06
N LEU A 705 -15.26 6.60 -8.58
CA LEU A 705 -15.64 7.91 -9.10
C LEU A 705 -15.20 8.14 -10.55
N ASP A 706 -14.20 7.43 -11.04
CA ASP A 706 -13.73 7.49 -12.44
C ASP A 706 -14.36 6.40 -13.32
N THR A 707 -15.39 5.73 -12.82
CA THR A 707 -16.16 4.75 -13.57
C THR A 707 -17.55 5.30 -13.94
N SER A 708 -18.30 4.58 -14.74
CA SER A 708 -19.70 4.91 -15.05
C SER A 708 -20.57 4.99 -13.78
N ASN A 709 -20.28 4.19 -12.77
CA ASN A 709 -20.94 4.25 -11.47
C ASN A 709 -20.66 5.56 -10.72
N GLY A 710 -19.50 6.18 -10.97
CA GLY A 710 -19.12 7.45 -10.36
C GLY A 710 -20.08 8.58 -10.69
N VAL A 711 -20.68 8.60 -11.86
CA VAL A 711 -21.68 9.61 -12.27
C VAL A 711 -22.87 9.59 -11.32
N GLU A 712 -23.39 8.41 -11.00
CA GLU A 712 -24.52 8.26 -10.06
C GLU A 712 -24.15 8.68 -8.64
N VAL A 713 -22.95 8.32 -8.21
CA VAL A 713 -22.43 8.71 -6.89
C VAL A 713 -22.33 10.23 -6.76
N LEU A 714 -21.74 10.91 -7.74
CA LEU A 714 -21.57 12.36 -7.73
C LEU A 714 -22.90 13.08 -7.82
N LYS A 715 -23.87 12.53 -8.55
CA LYS A 715 -25.24 13.03 -8.58
C LYS A 715 -25.86 13.01 -7.17
N ARG A 716 -25.74 11.87 -6.44
CA ARG A 716 -26.24 11.77 -5.07
C ARG A 716 -25.57 12.75 -4.13
N ALA A 717 -24.27 12.92 -4.23
CA ALA A 717 -23.53 13.89 -3.45
C ALA A 717 -24.02 15.33 -3.73
N SER A 718 -24.27 15.67 -4.99
CA SER A 718 -24.82 16.98 -5.38
C SER A 718 -26.24 17.22 -4.89
N GLU A 719 -27.02 16.18 -4.67
CA GLU A 719 -28.36 16.22 -4.07
C GLU A 719 -28.33 16.32 -2.54
N GLY A 720 -27.15 16.39 -1.91
CA GLY A 720 -26.97 16.47 -0.48
C GLY A 720 -27.21 15.16 0.26
N LYS A 721 -27.20 14.03 -0.42
CA LYS A 721 -27.27 12.70 0.19
C LYS A 721 -25.94 12.29 0.78
N ASP A 722 -25.96 11.42 1.77
CA ASP A 722 -24.75 10.91 2.41
C ASP A 722 -23.94 10.04 1.45
N VAL A 723 -22.76 10.53 1.10
CA VAL A 723 -21.75 9.80 0.34
C VAL A 723 -20.46 9.88 1.09
N TRP A 724 -19.91 8.70 1.39
CA TRP A 724 -18.60 8.54 1.99
C TRP A 724 -17.69 7.81 1.01
N TRP A 725 -16.41 8.05 1.11
CA TRP A 725 -15.43 7.32 0.34
C TRP A 725 -14.24 6.85 1.19
N PHE A 726 -13.43 5.99 0.61
CA PHE A 726 -12.23 5.47 1.28
C PHE A 726 -11.10 5.21 0.29
N VAL A 727 -9.90 5.17 0.83
CA VAL A 727 -8.69 4.65 0.22
C VAL A 727 -8.11 3.56 1.13
N ASN A 728 -7.30 2.68 0.56
CA ASN A 728 -6.56 1.64 1.28
C ASN A 728 -5.21 1.44 0.57
N HIS A 729 -4.75 0.19 0.35
CA HIS A 729 -3.63 -0.10 -0.53
C HIS A 729 -3.87 0.38 -1.99
N GLN A 730 -5.10 0.71 -2.31
CA GLN A 730 -5.55 1.33 -3.56
C GLN A 730 -6.21 2.70 -3.27
N PRO A 731 -6.30 3.60 -4.21
CA PRO A 731 -5.78 3.55 -5.58
C PRO A 731 -4.27 3.83 -5.64
N PRO A 732 -3.58 3.35 -6.68
CA PRO A 732 -2.20 3.71 -6.93
C PRO A 732 -2.10 5.14 -7.45
N ARG A 733 -0.88 5.69 -7.48
CA ARG A 733 -0.63 6.95 -8.19
C ARG A 733 -1.05 6.82 -9.67
N PRO A 734 -1.65 7.84 -10.29
CA PRO A 734 -1.63 9.26 -9.89
C PRO A 734 -2.74 9.70 -8.92
N TYR A 735 -3.58 8.82 -8.42
CA TYR A 735 -4.54 9.17 -7.36
C TYR A 735 -3.82 9.53 -6.06
N ALA A 736 -4.47 10.35 -5.26
CA ALA A 736 -4.04 10.62 -3.90
C ALA A 736 -4.33 9.43 -2.96
N ASN A 737 -3.50 9.25 -1.94
CA ASN A 737 -3.65 8.19 -0.94
C ASN A 737 -2.88 8.56 0.35
N PHE A 738 -3.09 7.79 1.44
CA PHE A 738 -2.40 7.96 2.71
C PHE A 738 -1.11 7.13 2.83
N LEU A 739 -0.58 6.59 1.75
CA LEU A 739 0.61 5.74 1.79
C LEU A 739 1.86 6.52 2.23
N LEU A 740 2.80 5.80 2.86
CA LEU A 740 4.01 6.36 3.45
C LEU A 740 4.88 7.11 2.43
N ASP A 741 5.10 6.50 1.29
CA ASP A 741 5.99 6.99 0.23
C ASP A 741 5.27 7.84 -0.84
N PHE A 742 4.04 8.29 -0.53
CA PHE A 742 3.36 9.36 -1.24
C PHE A 742 3.75 10.72 -0.63
N SER A 743 3.67 11.79 -1.41
CA SER A 743 3.98 13.13 -0.89
C SER A 743 2.95 13.60 0.14
N GLY A 744 3.32 14.56 0.99
CA GLY A 744 2.39 15.14 1.94
C GLY A 744 1.21 15.84 1.26
N VAL A 745 1.41 16.42 0.08
CA VAL A 745 0.31 16.97 -0.73
C VAL A 745 -0.69 15.89 -1.10
N GLU A 746 -0.22 14.72 -1.55
CA GLU A 746 -1.10 13.59 -1.90
C GLU A 746 -1.86 13.05 -0.68
N ASN A 747 -1.27 13.11 0.51
CA ASN A 747 -1.97 12.72 1.74
C ASN A 747 -3.05 13.76 2.14
N ARG A 748 -2.86 15.04 1.86
CA ARG A 748 -3.77 16.13 2.27
C ARG A 748 -4.83 16.47 1.24
N ILE A 749 -4.52 16.38 -0.06
CA ILE A 749 -5.43 16.81 -1.14
C ILE A 749 -6.74 16.01 -1.16
N LEU A 750 -6.75 14.78 -0.62
CA LEU A 750 -7.94 13.96 -0.47
C LEU A 750 -9.10 14.71 0.21
N PHE A 751 -8.81 15.55 1.18
CA PHE A 751 -9.83 16.32 1.91
C PHE A 751 -10.40 17.46 1.09
N TRP A 752 -9.59 18.07 0.23
CA TRP A 752 -10.04 19.07 -0.73
C TRP A 752 -10.87 18.44 -1.85
N GLN A 753 -10.45 17.26 -2.32
CA GLN A 753 -11.24 16.47 -3.26
C GLN A 753 -12.57 16.04 -2.66
N THR A 754 -12.59 15.61 -1.41
CA THR A 754 -13.81 15.28 -0.67
C THR A 754 -14.80 16.46 -0.70
N TRP A 755 -14.32 17.66 -0.41
CA TRP A 755 -15.15 18.89 -0.49
C TRP A 755 -15.61 19.18 -1.90
N ALA A 756 -14.69 19.20 -2.87
CA ALA A 756 -15.00 19.56 -4.27
C ALA A 756 -16.03 18.64 -4.92
N LEU A 757 -16.06 17.38 -4.50
CA LEU A 757 -17.02 16.37 -5.00
C LEU A 757 -18.34 16.35 -4.23
N GLY A 758 -18.49 17.18 -3.20
CA GLY A 758 -19.68 17.18 -2.34
C GLY A 758 -19.79 15.94 -1.44
N ILE A 759 -18.71 15.20 -1.28
CA ILE A 759 -18.62 14.03 -0.39
C ILE A 759 -18.50 14.54 1.04
N ASN A 760 -19.19 13.91 1.98
CA ASN A 760 -19.30 14.38 3.36
C ASN A 760 -18.77 13.41 4.42
N GLY A 761 -18.12 12.34 3.99
CA GLY A 761 -17.46 11.40 4.88
C GLY A 761 -16.26 10.69 4.25
N ILE A 762 -15.26 10.40 5.07
CA ILE A 762 -14.09 9.61 4.68
C ILE A 762 -13.87 8.49 5.71
N SER A 763 -13.65 7.30 5.21
CA SER A 763 -13.35 6.12 6.01
C SER A 763 -11.95 5.61 5.71
N TYR A 764 -11.35 4.93 6.69
CA TYR A 764 -10.10 4.22 6.53
C TYR A 764 -10.16 2.92 7.33
N TRP A 765 -9.63 1.83 6.78
CA TRP A 765 -9.90 0.49 7.33
C TRP A 765 -9.25 0.23 8.68
N ASP A 766 -8.02 0.69 8.93
CA ASP A 766 -7.31 0.59 10.21
C ASP A 766 -6.25 1.68 10.36
N VAL A 767 -5.93 2.08 11.58
CA VAL A 767 -4.85 3.05 11.88
C VAL A 767 -3.65 2.43 12.55
N GLN A 768 -3.74 1.19 13.06
CA GLN A 768 -2.62 0.49 13.72
C GLN A 768 -2.62 -1.01 13.41
N TYR A 769 -2.77 -1.35 12.15
CA TYR A 769 -2.66 -2.74 11.72
C TYR A 769 -1.21 -3.20 11.68
N VAL A 770 -0.89 -4.25 12.41
CA VAL A 770 0.40 -4.92 12.42
C VAL A 770 0.18 -6.42 12.51
N GLU A 771 0.67 -7.17 11.53
CA GLU A 771 0.58 -8.63 11.58
C GLU A 771 1.37 -9.22 12.76
N PRO A 772 0.88 -10.31 13.36
CA PRO A 772 1.62 -11.00 14.44
C PRO A 772 3.04 -11.37 14.00
N GLY A 773 4.02 -11.03 14.84
CA GLY A 773 5.43 -11.32 14.57
C GLY A 773 6.20 -10.24 13.81
N MET A 774 5.51 -9.24 13.23
CA MET A 774 6.15 -8.15 12.49
C MET A 774 6.58 -7.00 13.40
N ASP A 775 7.62 -6.27 12.98
CA ASP A 775 8.10 -5.06 13.63
C ASP A 775 7.60 -3.83 12.85
N PRO A 776 6.69 -3.02 13.42
CA PRO A 776 6.10 -1.88 12.72
C PRO A 776 7.08 -0.77 12.37
N PHE A 777 8.29 -0.78 12.94
CA PHE A 777 9.31 0.26 12.71
C PHE A 777 10.34 -0.11 11.65
N LYS A 778 10.32 -1.35 11.11
CA LYS A 778 11.37 -1.81 10.19
C LYS A 778 10.91 -1.95 8.76
N ASN A 779 10.00 -2.84 8.48
CA ASN A 779 9.63 -3.18 7.11
C ASN A 779 8.11 -3.19 6.94
N LEU A 780 7.56 -2.14 6.39
CA LEU A 780 6.12 -1.99 6.26
C LEU A 780 5.50 -2.91 5.20
N LEU A 781 6.28 -3.40 4.25
CA LEU A 781 5.80 -4.39 3.28
C LEU A 781 5.58 -5.78 3.90
N ASP A 782 6.24 -6.08 5.00
CA ASP A 782 5.96 -7.30 5.76
C ASP A 782 4.60 -7.22 6.48
N ILE A 783 4.01 -6.03 6.57
CA ILE A 783 2.77 -5.75 7.29
C ILE A 783 1.60 -5.59 6.31
N THR A 784 1.83 -4.85 5.25
CA THR A 784 0.82 -4.50 4.24
C THR A 784 1.40 -4.66 2.84
N PRO A 785 0.55 -4.81 1.80
CA PRO A 785 1.03 -4.96 0.42
C PRO A 785 1.71 -3.70 -0.15
N VAL A 786 1.50 -2.54 0.49
CA VAL A 786 2.13 -1.25 0.15
C VAL A 786 2.61 -0.55 1.41
N ASN A 787 3.51 0.42 1.27
CA ASN A 787 4.14 1.05 2.42
C ASN A 787 3.17 1.86 3.28
N GLY A 788 2.89 1.35 4.48
CA GLY A 788 2.15 2.06 5.52
C GLY A 788 0.64 2.06 5.38
N ASP A 789 0.04 1.24 4.52
CA ASP A 789 -1.41 1.05 4.49
C ASP A 789 -1.89 0.42 5.79
N GLY A 790 -2.94 0.98 6.39
CA GLY A 790 -3.46 0.52 7.68
C GLY A 790 -2.60 0.88 8.90
N LEU A 791 -1.51 1.63 8.75
CA LEU A 791 -0.61 2.00 9.84
C LEU A 791 -0.34 3.51 9.81
N LEU A 792 -1.12 4.28 10.53
CA LEU A 792 -1.00 5.72 10.71
C LEU A 792 -0.55 6.11 12.13
N LEU A 793 -0.74 5.21 13.09
CA LEU A 793 -0.35 5.36 14.48
C LEU A 793 0.57 4.21 14.88
N TYR A 794 1.64 4.51 15.59
CA TYR A 794 2.64 3.51 15.96
C TYR A 794 2.53 3.12 17.44
N PRO A 795 2.84 1.86 17.79
CA PRO A 795 2.80 1.42 19.18
C PRO A 795 3.97 2.02 19.98
N SER A 796 3.73 2.27 21.26
CA SER A 796 4.74 2.73 22.22
C SER A 796 4.50 2.12 23.57
N LYS A 797 5.56 2.00 24.38
CA LYS A 797 5.44 1.59 25.79
C LYS A 797 4.64 2.59 26.63
N ASP A 798 4.58 3.85 26.23
CA ASP A 798 3.86 4.92 26.90
C ASP A 798 2.46 5.19 26.31
N GLY A 799 2.05 4.37 25.31
CA GLY A 799 0.76 4.48 24.65
C GLY A 799 0.89 4.38 23.12
N VAL A 800 0.62 5.48 22.43
CA VAL A 800 0.60 5.57 20.98
C VAL A 800 1.50 6.73 20.50
N LEU A 801 2.18 6.53 19.38
CA LEU A 801 2.93 7.57 18.69
C LEU A 801 2.19 7.99 17.42
N ASP A 802 2.11 9.29 17.25
CA ASP A 802 1.60 9.88 16.02
C ASP A 802 2.58 9.64 14.86
N SER A 803 2.07 9.76 13.65
CA SER A 803 2.89 9.82 12.44
C SER A 803 2.79 11.19 11.77
N LEU A 804 3.75 11.46 10.91
CA LEU A 804 3.72 12.62 10.02
C LEU A 804 2.45 12.64 9.17
N ARG A 805 2.03 11.47 8.67
CA ARG A 805 0.77 11.33 7.93
C ARG A 805 -0.46 11.65 8.78
N TRP A 806 -0.46 11.25 10.06
CA TRP A 806 -1.55 11.54 10.99
C TRP A 806 -1.72 13.05 11.23
N GLU A 807 -0.60 13.79 11.35
CA GLU A 807 -0.58 15.26 11.42
C GLU A 807 -1.14 15.89 10.13
N ILE A 808 -0.73 15.39 8.97
CA ILE A 808 -1.22 15.88 7.67
C ILE A 808 -2.72 15.60 7.48
N ILE A 809 -3.21 14.47 7.96
CA ILE A 809 -4.64 14.13 7.94
C ILE A 809 -5.43 15.11 8.81
N ARG A 810 -4.93 15.48 10.01
CA ARG A 810 -5.55 16.53 10.83
C ARG A 810 -5.70 17.81 10.02
N ASP A 811 -4.61 18.28 9.41
CA ASP A 811 -4.63 19.50 8.62
C ASP A 811 -5.65 19.44 7.47
N GLY A 812 -5.81 18.26 6.86
CA GLY A 812 -6.83 18.03 5.83
C GLY A 812 -8.26 18.11 6.37
N VAL A 813 -8.53 17.61 7.57
CA VAL A 813 -9.84 17.76 8.22
C VAL A 813 -10.10 19.23 8.58
N GLU A 814 -9.09 19.95 9.04
CA GLU A 814 -9.17 21.39 9.31
C GLU A 814 -9.42 22.20 8.03
N ASP A 815 -8.80 21.84 6.91
CA ASP A 815 -9.09 22.43 5.60
C ASP A 815 -10.56 22.30 5.21
N TYR A 816 -11.15 21.11 5.45
CA TYR A 816 -12.57 20.89 5.19
C TYR A 816 -13.46 21.78 6.07
N ASP A 817 -13.07 22.01 7.31
CA ASP A 817 -13.77 22.96 8.20
C ASP A 817 -13.63 24.40 7.69
N TYR A 818 -12.45 24.81 7.21
CA TYR A 818 -12.27 26.11 6.54
C TYR A 818 -13.23 26.30 5.39
N LEU A 819 -13.32 25.33 4.49
CA LEU A 819 -14.22 25.35 3.33
C LEU A 819 -15.69 25.39 3.75
N THR A 820 -16.06 24.67 4.80
CA THR A 820 -17.41 24.68 5.37
C THR A 820 -17.79 26.04 5.94
N LEU A 821 -16.91 26.65 6.75
CA LEU A 821 -17.12 27.96 7.33
C LEU A 821 -17.15 29.05 6.25
N PHE A 822 -16.29 28.94 5.25
CA PHE A 822 -16.26 29.84 4.11
C PHE A 822 -17.56 29.78 3.31
N ALA A 823 -18.04 28.59 2.98
CA ALA A 823 -19.29 28.42 2.24
C ALA A 823 -20.49 28.95 3.03
N LYS A 824 -20.52 28.73 4.35
CA LYS A 824 -21.55 29.29 5.24
C LYS A 824 -21.53 30.82 5.23
N ALA A 825 -20.38 31.43 5.50
CA ALA A 825 -20.23 32.88 5.54
C ALA A 825 -20.61 33.54 4.19
N ARG A 826 -20.20 32.92 3.08
CA ARG A 826 -20.56 33.38 1.74
C ARG A 826 -22.06 33.32 1.49
N LYS A 827 -22.73 32.23 1.87
CA LYS A 827 -24.18 32.06 1.74
C LYS A 827 -24.95 33.10 2.57
N GLU A 828 -24.54 33.34 3.80
CA GLU A 828 -25.13 34.32 4.70
C GLU A 828 -24.95 35.75 4.19
N LEU A 829 -23.74 36.07 3.69
CA LEU A 829 -23.46 37.39 3.11
C LEU A 829 -24.26 37.62 1.81
N GLN A 830 -24.36 36.59 0.96
CA GLN A 830 -25.18 36.66 -0.25
C GLN A 830 -26.67 36.92 0.07
N ALA A 831 -27.19 36.31 1.11
CA ALA A 831 -28.57 36.48 1.55
C ALA A 831 -28.80 37.88 2.18
N LYS A 832 -27.84 38.38 3.01
CA LYS A 832 -27.96 39.66 3.68
C LYS A 832 -27.69 40.84 2.73
N SER A 833 -26.72 40.72 1.86
CA SER A 833 -26.24 41.79 0.97
C SER A 833 -25.78 41.24 -0.39
N PRO A 834 -26.72 40.94 -1.31
CA PRO A 834 -26.41 40.29 -2.59
C PRO A 834 -25.42 41.03 -3.49
N ALA A 835 -25.26 42.33 -3.28
CA ALA A 835 -24.33 43.19 -4.04
C ALA A 835 -23.04 43.50 -3.28
N HIS A 836 -22.76 42.81 -2.20
CA HIS A 836 -21.56 43.06 -1.37
C HIS A 836 -20.26 42.84 -2.16
N ALA A 837 -19.30 43.80 -2.03
CA ALA A 837 -18.04 43.81 -2.80
C ALA A 837 -17.13 42.56 -2.61
N LEU A 838 -17.29 41.83 -1.50
CA LEU A 838 -16.54 40.60 -1.27
C LEU A 838 -17.04 39.39 -2.07
N LEU A 839 -18.28 39.35 -2.50
CA LEU A 839 -18.90 38.19 -3.14
C LEU A 839 -18.25 37.77 -4.46
N PRO A 840 -17.83 38.68 -5.38
CA PRO A 840 -17.09 38.27 -6.57
C PRO A 840 -15.74 37.60 -6.23
N ARG A 841 -15.00 38.16 -5.26
CA ARG A 841 -13.74 37.59 -4.81
C ARG A 841 -13.94 36.24 -4.11
N ALA A 842 -14.96 36.10 -3.29
CA ALA A 842 -15.35 34.83 -2.69
C ALA A 842 -15.78 33.79 -3.72
N ALA A 843 -16.49 34.20 -4.77
CA ALA A 843 -16.85 33.29 -5.87
C ALA A 843 -15.60 32.76 -6.61
N THR A 844 -14.63 33.61 -6.87
CA THR A 844 -13.35 33.22 -7.47
C THR A 844 -12.58 32.25 -6.57
N ALA A 845 -12.53 32.54 -5.27
CA ALA A 845 -11.84 31.67 -4.30
C ALA A 845 -12.53 30.30 -4.13
N ALA A 846 -13.84 30.24 -4.27
CA ALA A 846 -14.63 29.00 -4.22
C ALA A 846 -14.39 28.07 -5.41
N ASN A 847 -13.88 28.59 -6.53
CA ASN A 847 -13.56 27.78 -7.69
C ASN A 847 -12.25 27.02 -7.47
N LEU A 848 -12.36 25.72 -7.28
CA LEU A 848 -11.23 24.82 -7.04
C LEU A 848 -10.71 24.10 -8.30
N GLU A 849 -11.28 24.37 -9.49
CA GLU A 849 -10.92 23.65 -10.72
C GLU A 849 -9.43 23.75 -11.07
N ARG A 850 -8.76 24.86 -10.75
CA ARG A 850 -7.33 25.03 -10.99
C ARG A 850 -6.48 24.23 -10.01
N LEU A 851 -6.97 24.03 -8.79
CA LEU A 851 -6.29 23.24 -7.77
C LEU A 851 -6.61 21.75 -7.91
N ILE A 852 -7.84 21.42 -8.25
CA ILE A 852 -8.35 20.07 -8.35
C ILE A 852 -9.17 19.95 -9.64
N PRO A 853 -8.54 19.86 -10.80
CA PRO A 853 -9.27 19.65 -12.05
C PRO A 853 -9.94 18.28 -12.10
N ASN A 854 -9.37 17.28 -11.47
CA ASN A 854 -9.92 15.94 -11.33
C ASN A 854 -9.16 15.15 -10.22
N LEU A 855 -9.46 13.88 -10.04
CA LEU A 855 -8.88 13.05 -8.99
C LEU A 855 -7.40 12.72 -9.19
N VAL A 856 -6.87 12.85 -10.38
CA VAL A 856 -5.51 12.43 -10.74
C VAL A 856 -4.61 13.59 -11.15
N ALA A 857 -5.18 14.75 -11.47
CA ALA A 857 -4.45 15.95 -11.80
C ALA A 857 -4.63 17.00 -10.70
N PHE A 858 -3.58 17.23 -9.94
CA PHE A 858 -3.50 18.27 -8.91
C PHE A 858 -2.06 18.71 -8.72
N PRO A 859 -1.82 19.95 -8.27
CA PRO A 859 -0.46 20.44 -8.03
C PRO A 859 0.27 19.62 -6.96
N ARG A 860 1.55 19.40 -7.17
CA ARG A 860 2.42 18.72 -6.20
C ARG A 860 3.18 19.72 -5.32
N ASP A 861 3.08 21.00 -5.61
CA ASP A 861 3.71 22.07 -4.85
C ASP A 861 2.92 22.35 -3.57
N PRO A 862 3.53 22.16 -2.38
CA PRO A 862 2.89 22.45 -1.10
C PRO A 862 2.38 23.89 -0.98
N ASP A 863 3.11 24.85 -1.51
CA ASP A 863 2.82 26.28 -1.36
C ASP A 863 1.47 26.66 -1.99
N LEU A 864 1.08 26.00 -3.08
CA LEU A 864 -0.22 26.25 -3.72
C LEU A 864 -1.40 25.87 -2.83
N LEU A 865 -1.29 24.77 -2.12
CA LEU A 865 -2.33 24.30 -1.20
C LEU A 865 -2.38 25.16 0.07
N GLU A 866 -1.23 25.46 0.65
CA GLU A 866 -1.11 26.28 1.86
C GLU A 866 -1.58 27.72 1.59
N ASN A 867 -1.21 28.31 0.46
CA ASN A 867 -1.66 29.65 0.07
C ASN A 867 -3.17 29.70 -0.17
N LYS A 868 -3.74 28.66 -0.79
CA LYS A 868 -5.19 28.58 -1.01
C LYS A 868 -5.95 28.51 0.32
N ARG A 869 -5.46 27.72 1.26
CA ARG A 869 -6.03 27.64 2.59
C ARG A 869 -6.01 29.02 3.30
N LEU A 870 -4.90 29.72 3.25
CA LEU A 870 -4.77 31.05 3.84
C LEU A 870 -5.71 32.08 3.18
N GLU A 871 -5.85 32.05 1.84
CA GLU A 871 -6.82 32.88 1.11
C GLU A 871 -8.25 32.65 1.63
N ILE A 872 -8.67 31.39 1.76
CA ILE A 872 -9.98 31.02 2.29
C ILE A 872 -10.15 31.52 3.73
N GLY A 873 -9.15 31.34 4.58
CA GLY A 873 -9.17 31.81 5.98
C GLY A 873 -9.35 33.33 6.08
N ARG A 874 -8.61 34.10 5.29
CA ARG A 874 -8.75 35.57 5.26
C ARG A 874 -10.13 36.03 4.78
N LEU A 875 -10.69 35.36 3.78
CA LEU A 875 -12.04 35.64 3.30
C LEU A 875 -13.11 35.31 4.35
N ILE A 876 -12.94 34.26 5.14
CA ILE A 876 -13.84 33.97 6.28
C ILE A 876 -13.85 35.17 7.25
N VAL A 877 -12.67 35.65 7.64
CA VAL A 877 -12.54 36.80 8.55
C VAL A 877 -13.23 38.05 7.97
N GLU A 878 -12.97 38.39 6.72
CA GLU A 878 -13.55 39.58 6.06
C GLU A 878 -15.09 39.47 5.93
N MET A 879 -15.62 38.27 5.53
CA MET A 879 -17.05 38.07 5.40
C MET A 879 -17.77 38.06 6.76
N GLN A 880 -17.20 37.47 7.79
CA GLN A 880 -17.76 37.49 9.14
C GLN A 880 -17.80 38.91 9.70
N ALA A 881 -16.75 39.71 9.45
CA ALA A 881 -16.73 41.11 9.83
C ALA A 881 -17.81 41.94 9.09
N ALA A 882 -18.07 41.65 7.82
CA ALA A 882 -19.14 42.26 7.05
C ALA A 882 -20.56 41.85 7.55
N LEU A 883 -20.70 40.61 7.98
CA LEU A 883 -21.95 40.10 8.56
C LEU A 883 -22.27 40.72 9.94
N SER A 884 -21.25 41.15 10.70
CA SER A 884 -21.40 41.74 12.03
C SER A 884 -21.81 43.21 11.98
N LYS A 885 -21.65 43.87 10.84
CA LYS A 885 -22.10 45.22 10.54
C LYS A 885 -23.55 45.23 10.04
#